data_4ba28c5bd5cad6e8e8547df237dd01ad
#
_entry.id   4ba28c5bd5cad6e8e8547df237dd01ad
#
_cell.length_a   1.000
_cell.length_b   1.000
_cell.length_c   1.000
_cell.angle_alpha   90.00
_cell.angle_beta   90.00
_cell.angle_gamma   90.00
#
_symmetry.space_group_name_H-M   'P 1'
#
loop_
_entity.id
_entity.type
_entity.pdbx_description
1 polymer ?
#
loop_
_entity_poly.entity_id
_entity_poly.type
_entity_poly.pdbx_seq_one_letter_code
_entity_poly.pdbx_strand_id
1 'polypeptide(L)'
;MLSSKLSAALSPRSVAVIGASSNPGSRGYYVWRSVLLSTGLERLWAVNPKYRFIGVRPCFADASRIPADKIDLAILCVGRKHLPAALRQLASKPPEAVLFAPQEEGPLSDRFEIEELLESASAMGARLIGPNSIGILNPAKGINASFWPRMPQPGGIALITQSAMVATGLMDHAEESRLGFAGIINTGLEADISMAECIEWFSANAAARVIAIEVEALRNPRAFACAVRKASQTKPVIVLRAGPGSGYAADRLAAGRFGTDAGDDRAFDALLAASGALRVRSYEEFCAAAAAFSSGTLPAGRSAAIIANDSGVAALTADAADSAGILIRGLSNRTIQALHKAHPEEHIPVNPVVLGASAPGERFAGTLSMVLDDPGIHGAAVVVGPSPVSTLDPTLSEIARAAMKTYKPVFVSWISSRSTPVVRRQLAAFPDSRIIPVRTPELAMRAFGLLAEREDLIRERRSPPQHGRSSLKKEELDGIRMLFEHVLHSGRHVLGPREVRELISALGLLPVPAKLTTSLAQAIDAAKEIGWPVAIKAVSEGLGSRSASGLVFLSISGPDELAQAWEKLTANLEVFSPLARPEGVLVEKMASHSLERELRLSIRLDAVLGPVVEFGGAGLASSLYGDRAVGLPPISRLAAERIARAPKAALALGDYRGLPEINWETLFSAICRLSDLAAAVPALRELRLEPVVPVPEGLLVLDAEAALYDAPLAADRCFSHLALQPAQWELLRPIELRSGRTLYLRALIEDDFPLLKAFIQDLSETSRYYRFHTNAALSDERIAELCRPDWSAGGAWVLAESRDRSARIAACGRWSALAEDEAEFGLCVRDDMHRLGIARRLLHWLESEAFLEGFHKMTGYVLRGNEPMESFMRSGGYEAAPAPAVSPTVAWSKTLRNF
;
A
#
# COMPACT_ATOMS: atom_id res chain seq x y z
N MET A 1 16.30 -13.48 1.73
CA MET A 1 15.87 -14.64 0.91
C MET A 1 14.58 -15.15 1.47
N LEU A 2 13.54 -15.30 0.62
CA LEU A 2 12.31 -15.99 1.00
C LEU A 2 12.66 -17.39 1.51
N SER A 3 12.02 -17.84 2.58
CA SER A 3 12.35 -19.12 3.19
C SER A 3 12.25 -20.25 2.18
N SER A 4 13.13 -21.23 2.27
CA SER A 4 13.10 -22.42 1.39
C SER A 4 11.75 -23.15 1.48
N LYS A 5 11.10 -23.08 2.66
CA LYS A 5 9.79 -23.65 2.94
C LYS A 5 8.65 -22.95 2.19
N LEU A 6 8.68 -21.61 2.10
CA LEU A 6 7.70 -20.87 1.29
C LEU A 6 7.84 -21.22 -0.20
N SER A 7 9.05 -21.33 -0.70
CA SER A 7 9.29 -21.76 -2.08
C SER A 7 8.82 -23.20 -2.32
N ALA A 8 9.01 -24.11 -1.38
CA ALA A 8 8.49 -25.47 -1.44
C ALA A 8 6.95 -25.47 -1.40
N ALA A 9 6.34 -24.58 -0.61
CA ALA A 9 4.89 -24.44 -0.55
C ALA A 9 4.30 -23.95 -1.89
N LEU A 10 4.89 -22.90 -2.48
CA LEU A 10 4.35 -22.24 -3.68
C LEU A 10 4.82 -22.87 -5.00
N SER A 11 5.75 -23.78 -4.93
CA SER A 11 6.29 -24.49 -6.10
C SER A 11 6.76 -25.90 -5.72
N PRO A 12 5.85 -26.76 -5.19
CA PRO A 12 6.20 -28.09 -4.72
C PRO A 12 6.65 -28.99 -5.87
N ARG A 13 7.63 -29.88 -5.60
CA ARG A 13 8.02 -30.97 -6.47
C ARG A 13 7.36 -32.27 -6.08
N SER A 14 6.98 -32.36 -4.81
CA SER A 14 6.34 -33.55 -4.24
C SER A 14 5.06 -33.18 -3.47
N VAL A 15 3.95 -33.86 -3.76
CA VAL A 15 2.64 -33.59 -3.17
C VAL A 15 2.02 -34.85 -2.61
N ALA A 16 1.51 -34.76 -1.38
CA ALA A 16 0.68 -35.80 -0.76
C ALA A 16 -0.75 -35.30 -0.55
N VAL A 17 -1.76 -36.00 -1.09
CA VAL A 17 -3.18 -35.64 -0.88
C VAL A 17 -3.78 -36.54 0.19
N ILE A 18 -3.98 -36.01 1.38
CA ILE A 18 -4.53 -36.68 2.54
C ILE A 18 -6.06 -36.63 2.48
N GLY A 19 -6.72 -37.77 2.32
CA GLY A 19 -8.15 -37.85 2.04
C GLY A 19 -8.47 -37.88 0.56
N ALA A 20 -7.50 -38.24 -0.31
CA ALA A 20 -7.74 -38.50 -1.72
C ALA A 20 -8.87 -39.54 -1.93
N SER A 21 -9.71 -39.35 -2.93
CA SER A 21 -10.91 -40.14 -3.09
C SER A 21 -11.25 -40.43 -4.56
N SER A 22 -11.89 -41.60 -4.81
CA SER A 22 -12.54 -41.90 -6.09
C SER A 22 -14.02 -41.49 -6.13
N ASN A 23 -14.61 -41.07 -5.02
CA ASN A 23 -16.00 -40.62 -4.94
C ASN A 23 -16.17 -39.22 -5.51
N PRO A 24 -16.93 -38.99 -6.62
CA PRO A 24 -17.14 -37.70 -7.24
C PRO A 24 -17.82 -36.64 -6.35
N GLY A 25 -18.52 -37.06 -5.29
CA GLY A 25 -19.15 -36.15 -4.32
C GLY A 25 -18.18 -35.62 -3.24
N SER A 26 -16.92 -36.05 -3.23
CA SER A 26 -15.97 -35.66 -2.18
C SER A 26 -14.93 -34.64 -2.65
N ARG A 27 -14.45 -33.79 -1.74
CA ARG A 27 -13.36 -32.82 -1.99
C ARG A 27 -12.08 -33.54 -2.42
N GLY A 28 -11.73 -34.60 -1.74
CA GLY A 28 -10.56 -35.42 -2.08
C GLY A 28 -10.56 -35.91 -3.50
N TYR A 29 -11.73 -36.06 -4.13
CA TYR A 29 -11.85 -36.40 -5.54
C TYR A 29 -11.45 -35.22 -6.45
N TYR A 30 -11.97 -34.01 -6.17
CA TYR A 30 -11.65 -32.82 -6.98
C TYR A 30 -10.19 -32.43 -6.88
N VAL A 31 -9.66 -32.35 -5.64
CA VAL A 31 -8.24 -32.06 -5.45
C VAL A 31 -7.36 -33.13 -6.11
N TRP A 32 -7.67 -34.41 -5.93
CA TRP A 32 -6.91 -35.47 -6.55
C TRP A 32 -6.91 -35.37 -8.08
N ARG A 33 -8.06 -35.13 -8.69
CA ARG A 33 -8.16 -34.91 -10.15
C ARG A 33 -7.35 -33.70 -10.60
N SER A 34 -7.40 -32.60 -9.86
CA SER A 34 -6.66 -31.40 -10.21
C SER A 34 -5.15 -31.62 -10.12
N VAL A 35 -4.69 -32.26 -9.05
CA VAL A 35 -3.25 -32.54 -8.88
C VAL A 35 -2.74 -33.54 -9.95
N LEU A 36 -3.59 -34.42 -10.44
CA LEU A 36 -3.25 -35.33 -11.57
C LEU A 36 -3.01 -34.59 -12.89
N LEU A 37 -3.48 -33.35 -13.06
CA LEU A 37 -3.19 -32.50 -14.21
C LEU A 37 -1.76 -31.93 -14.18
N SER A 38 -1.08 -32.04 -13.03
CA SER A 38 0.27 -31.51 -12.87
C SER A 38 1.27 -32.34 -13.66
N THR A 39 2.00 -31.70 -14.57
CA THR A 39 3.10 -32.27 -15.34
C THR A 39 4.46 -32.00 -14.71
N GLY A 40 4.53 -31.03 -13.80
CA GLY A 40 5.77 -30.57 -13.15
C GLY A 40 6.03 -31.20 -11.79
N LEU A 41 5.17 -32.07 -11.29
CA LEU A 41 5.40 -32.81 -10.05
C LEU A 41 6.30 -34.01 -10.28
N GLU A 42 7.35 -34.14 -9.49
CA GLU A 42 8.23 -35.29 -9.51
C GLU A 42 7.58 -36.51 -8.80
N ARG A 43 6.83 -36.23 -7.73
CA ARG A 43 6.21 -37.24 -6.88
C ARG A 43 4.81 -36.83 -6.43
N LEU A 44 3.88 -37.79 -6.49
CA LEU A 44 2.50 -37.56 -6.07
C LEU A 44 1.95 -38.83 -5.37
N TRP A 45 1.41 -38.63 -4.16
CA TRP A 45 0.87 -39.71 -3.33
C TRP A 45 -0.58 -39.46 -2.94
N ALA A 46 -1.41 -40.48 -3.05
CA ALA A 46 -2.75 -40.54 -2.49
C ALA A 46 -2.70 -41.21 -1.11
N VAL A 47 -3.37 -40.61 -0.12
CA VAL A 47 -3.50 -41.19 1.22
C VAL A 47 -4.96 -41.26 1.61
N ASN A 48 -5.47 -42.46 1.85
CA ASN A 48 -6.83 -42.70 2.36
C ASN A 48 -6.97 -44.17 2.82
N PRO A 49 -7.36 -44.47 4.07
CA PRO A 49 -7.48 -45.82 4.58
C PRO A 49 -8.54 -46.68 3.88
N LYS A 50 -9.49 -46.03 3.14
CA LYS A 50 -10.60 -46.71 2.45
C LYS A 50 -10.20 -47.31 1.11
N TYR A 51 -9.04 -46.94 0.54
CA TYR A 51 -8.65 -47.34 -0.81
C TYR A 51 -7.25 -47.95 -0.83
N ARG A 52 -7.04 -48.98 -1.64
CA ARG A 52 -5.70 -49.46 -2.00
C ARG A 52 -5.17 -48.81 -3.27
N PHE A 53 -6.08 -48.41 -4.15
CA PHE A 53 -5.79 -47.73 -5.41
C PHE A 53 -6.86 -46.66 -5.65
N ILE A 54 -6.48 -45.58 -6.27
CA ILE A 54 -7.39 -44.60 -6.85
C ILE A 54 -7.04 -44.48 -8.33
N GLY A 55 -7.92 -44.99 -9.18
CA GLY A 55 -7.58 -45.24 -10.56
C GLY A 55 -6.45 -46.27 -10.65
N VAL A 56 -5.38 -45.95 -11.37
CA VAL A 56 -4.21 -46.81 -11.54
C VAL A 56 -3.09 -46.50 -10.49
N ARG A 57 -3.28 -45.55 -9.61
CA ARG A 57 -2.25 -45.12 -8.66
C ARG A 57 -2.44 -45.78 -7.29
N PRO A 58 -1.35 -46.23 -6.64
CA PRO A 58 -1.40 -46.74 -5.26
C PRO A 58 -1.93 -45.66 -4.31
N CYS A 59 -2.75 -46.10 -3.34
CA CYS A 59 -3.24 -45.25 -2.26
C CYS A 59 -2.74 -45.84 -0.93
N PHE A 60 -2.05 -44.99 -0.15
CA PHE A 60 -1.53 -45.39 1.15
C PHE A 60 -2.60 -45.24 2.23
N ALA A 61 -2.70 -46.19 3.13
CA ALA A 61 -3.69 -46.12 4.19
C ALA A 61 -3.35 -45.01 5.22
N ASP A 62 -2.07 -44.66 5.33
CA ASP A 62 -1.54 -43.74 6.29
C ASP A 62 -0.37 -42.93 5.68
N ALA A 63 -0.22 -41.69 6.03
CA ALA A 63 0.86 -40.81 5.53
C ALA A 63 2.27 -41.34 5.92
N SER A 64 2.39 -42.02 7.07
CA SER A 64 3.66 -42.61 7.51
C SER A 64 4.20 -43.69 6.53
N ARG A 65 3.33 -44.29 5.72
CA ARG A 65 3.66 -45.32 4.74
C ARG A 65 4.10 -44.78 3.39
N ILE A 66 4.10 -43.47 3.19
CA ILE A 66 4.58 -42.86 1.96
C ILE A 66 6.07 -43.17 1.79
N PRO A 67 6.51 -43.70 0.63
CA PRO A 67 7.92 -44.05 0.40
C PRO A 67 8.73 -42.79 0.02
N ALA A 68 8.87 -41.85 0.94
CA ALA A 68 9.65 -40.66 0.76
C ALA A 68 10.23 -40.17 2.10
N ASP A 69 11.38 -39.56 2.05
CA ASP A 69 12.01 -38.91 3.22
C ASP A 69 11.51 -37.49 3.41
N LYS A 70 11.04 -36.84 2.32
CA LYS A 70 10.60 -35.46 2.32
C LYS A 70 9.36 -35.29 1.46
N ILE A 71 8.40 -34.50 1.95
CA ILE A 71 7.19 -34.06 1.25
C ILE A 71 7.23 -32.53 1.20
N ASP A 72 7.13 -31.92 0.01
CA ASP A 72 7.11 -30.46 -0.10
C ASP A 72 5.76 -29.91 0.33
N LEU A 73 4.64 -30.52 -0.13
CA LEU A 73 3.30 -30.07 0.19
C LEU A 73 2.36 -31.23 0.54
N ALA A 74 1.71 -31.16 1.70
CA ALA A 74 0.61 -32.02 2.05
C ALA A 74 -0.72 -31.28 1.93
N ILE A 75 -1.70 -31.81 1.17
CA ILE A 75 -3.02 -31.21 1.02
C ILE A 75 -4.02 -32.00 1.86
N LEU A 76 -4.62 -31.36 2.85
CA LEU A 76 -5.60 -31.94 3.76
C LEU A 76 -7.02 -31.79 3.19
N CYS A 77 -7.61 -32.88 2.77
CA CYS A 77 -8.97 -32.98 2.24
C CYS A 77 -9.88 -33.83 3.15
N VAL A 78 -9.63 -33.81 4.45
CA VAL A 78 -10.39 -34.60 5.45
C VAL A 78 -11.36 -33.68 6.22
N GLY A 79 -12.49 -34.24 6.68
CA GLY A 79 -13.41 -33.49 7.54
C GLY A 79 -12.81 -33.17 8.92
N ARG A 80 -13.35 -32.17 9.60
CA ARG A 80 -12.87 -31.66 10.92
C ARG A 80 -12.55 -32.76 11.92
N LYS A 81 -13.43 -33.74 12.04
CA LYS A 81 -13.27 -34.90 12.98
C LYS A 81 -12.00 -35.72 12.74
N HIS A 82 -11.46 -35.69 11.53
CA HIS A 82 -10.29 -36.48 11.12
C HIS A 82 -8.99 -35.67 11.08
N LEU A 83 -9.05 -34.36 11.27
CA LEU A 83 -7.90 -33.46 11.22
C LEU A 83 -6.80 -33.82 12.23
N PRO A 84 -7.11 -33.99 13.53
CA PRO A 84 -6.07 -34.34 14.52
C PRO A 84 -5.35 -35.64 14.17
N ALA A 85 -6.08 -36.63 13.64
CA ALA A 85 -5.48 -37.89 13.21
C ALA A 85 -4.57 -37.72 11.99
N ALA A 86 -5.00 -36.92 11.00
CA ALA A 86 -4.22 -36.63 9.80
C ALA A 86 -2.92 -35.85 10.12
N LEU A 87 -2.99 -34.88 11.01
CA LEU A 87 -1.83 -34.12 11.46
C LEU A 87 -0.82 -35.01 12.21
N ARG A 88 -1.28 -35.89 13.11
CA ARG A 88 -0.43 -36.86 13.79
C ARG A 88 0.26 -37.83 12.80
N GLN A 89 -0.43 -38.22 11.75
CA GLN A 89 0.17 -39.06 10.69
C GLN A 89 1.30 -38.33 9.96
N LEU A 90 1.05 -37.05 9.63
CA LEU A 90 2.04 -36.19 8.97
C LEU A 90 3.25 -35.89 9.88
N ALA A 91 3.07 -35.86 11.19
CA ALA A 91 4.19 -35.65 12.13
C ALA A 91 5.28 -36.71 12.03
N SER A 92 4.96 -37.93 11.57
CA SER A 92 5.95 -38.98 11.31
C SER A 92 6.77 -38.77 10.02
N LYS A 93 6.25 -37.96 9.09
CA LYS A 93 6.91 -37.52 7.84
C LYS A 93 6.58 -36.06 7.57
N PRO A 94 7.19 -35.14 8.30
CA PRO A 94 6.84 -33.72 8.25
C PRO A 94 6.99 -33.16 6.84
N PRO A 95 5.91 -32.55 6.28
CA PRO A 95 6.02 -31.81 5.04
C PRO A 95 6.65 -30.43 5.28
N GLU A 96 7.15 -29.79 4.23
CA GLU A 96 7.59 -28.38 4.32
C GLU A 96 6.40 -27.43 4.49
N ALA A 97 5.25 -27.79 3.87
CA ALA A 97 4.02 -27.03 4.01
C ALA A 97 2.77 -27.92 4.01
N VAL A 98 1.72 -27.43 4.65
CA VAL A 98 0.39 -28.03 4.70
C VAL A 98 -0.61 -27.05 4.09
N LEU A 99 -1.35 -27.49 3.09
CA LEU A 99 -2.50 -26.79 2.54
C LEU A 99 -3.78 -27.32 3.17
N PHE A 100 -4.55 -26.42 3.73
CA PHE A 100 -5.83 -26.78 4.33
C PHE A 100 -6.99 -26.41 3.38
N ALA A 101 -7.54 -27.42 2.72
CA ALA A 101 -8.62 -27.24 1.76
C ALA A 101 -9.95 -26.82 2.43
N PRO A 102 -10.90 -26.19 1.69
CA PRO A 102 -12.18 -25.75 2.23
C PRO A 102 -13.00 -26.89 2.87
N GLN A 103 -13.78 -26.61 3.91
CA GLN A 103 -14.59 -27.56 4.64
C GLN A 103 -16.09 -27.35 4.38
N GLU A 104 -16.89 -28.43 4.34
CA GLU A 104 -18.35 -28.36 4.12
C GLU A 104 -19.15 -27.93 5.36
N GLU A 105 -18.57 -28.10 6.56
CA GLU A 105 -19.25 -27.89 7.84
C GLU A 105 -19.22 -26.43 8.31
N GLY A 106 -19.16 -25.47 7.38
CA GLY A 106 -19.06 -24.04 7.66
C GLY A 106 -17.62 -23.54 7.79
N PRO A 107 -17.43 -22.22 7.87
CA PRO A 107 -16.11 -21.64 8.05
C PRO A 107 -15.50 -22.10 9.37
N LEU A 108 -14.20 -22.38 9.37
CA LEU A 108 -13.38 -22.41 10.59
C LEU A 108 -13.33 -20.98 11.13
N SER A 109 -14.34 -20.60 11.90
CA SER A 109 -14.41 -19.30 12.58
C SER A 109 -13.96 -19.39 14.04
N ASP A 110 -13.78 -20.63 14.53
CA ASP A 110 -13.31 -20.85 15.88
C ASP A 110 -11.81 -20.62 15.95
N ARG A 111 -11.43 -19.57 16.68
CA ARG A 111 -10.04 -19.17 16.89
C ARG A 111 -9.21 -20.30 17.51
N PHE A 112 -9.79 -21.09 18.39
CA PHE A 112 -9.13 -22.24 19.01
C PHE A 112 -8.74 -23.32 18.00
N GLU A 113 -9.61 -23.63 17.01
CA GLU A 113 -9.30 -24.64 16.00
C GLU A 113 -8.16 -24.17 15.08
N ILE A 114 -8.08 -22.87 14.79
CA ILE A 114 -7.00 -22.29 13.97
C ILE A 114 -5.68 -22.33 14.76
N GLU A 115 -5.70 -21.99 16.03
CA GLU A 115 -4.53 -22.04 16.91
C GLU A 115 -4.00 -23.47 17.05
N GLU A 116 -4.86 -24.47 17.24
CA GLU A 116 -4.47 -25.88 17.29
C GLU A 116 -3.81 -26.38 15.98
N LEU A 117 -4.33 -25.90 14.84
CA LEU A 117 -3.74 -26.21 13.53
C LEU A 117 -2.36 -25.57 13.36
N LEU A 118 -2.20 -24.34 13.79
CA LEU A 118 -0.93 -23.61 13.76
C LEU A 118 0.11 -24.28 14.64
N GLU A 119 -0.27 -24.63 15.87
CA GLU A 119 0.61 -25.33 16.83
C GLU A 119 1.05 -26.67 16.24
N SER A 120 0.12 -27.43 15.66
CA SER A 120 0.41 -28.72 15.04
C SER A 120 1.35 -28.59 13.84
N ALA A 121 1.16 -27.60 12.98
CA ALA A 121 2.02 -27.33 11.84
C ALA A 121 3.41 -26.88 12.31
N SER A 122 3.46 -25.97 13.28
CA SER A 122 4.70 -25.46 13.87
C SER A 122 5.51 -26.56 14.55
N ALA A 123 4.87 -27.46 15.30
CA ALA A 123 5.52 -28.60 15.95
C ALA A 123 6.17 -29.57 14.94
N MET A 124 5.63 -29.65 13.73
CA MET A 124 6.22 -30.38 12.61
C MET A 124 7.28 -29.57 11.86
N GLY A 125 7.42 -28.28 12.16
CA GLY A 125 8.24 -27.35 11.42
C GLY A 125 7.68 -27.04 10.01
N ALA A 126 6.39 -27.27 9.77
CA ALA A 126 5.71 -27.03 8.49
C ALA A 126 5.07 -25.64 8.47
N ARG A 127 4.98 -25.02 7.26
CA ARG A 127 4.20 -23.80 7.04
C ARG A 127 2.76 -24.15 6.67
N LEU A 128 1.81 -23.29 7.05
CA LEU A 128 0.37 -23.50 6.81
C LEU A 128 -0.17 -22.54 5.76
N ILE A 129 -0.86 -23.08 4.73
CA ILE A 129 -1.64 -22.30 3.75
C ILE A 129 -3.12 -22.48 4.05
N GLY A 130 -3.81 -21.37 4.20
CA GLY A 130 -5.23 -21.36 4.61
C GLY A 130 -5.37 -21.12 6.11
N PRO A 131 -6.37 -21.67 6.79
CA PRO A 131 -7.41 -22.59 6.29
C PRO A 131 -8.35 -21.98 5.24
N ASN A 132 -9.23 -22.82 4.69
CA ASN A 132 -10.21 -22.43 3.68
C ASN A 132 -9.59 -21.91 2.36
N SER A 133 -8.49 -22.52 1.93
CA SER A 133 -7.81 -22.20 0.68
C SER A 133 -8.20 -23.17 -0.44
N ILE A 134 -8.49 -22.65 -1.65
CA ILE A 134 -8.65 -23.51 -2.83
C ILE A 134 -7.31 -24.06 -3.34
N GLY A 135 -6.18 -23.55 -2.86
CA GLY A 135 -4.87 -24.06 -3.19
C GLY A 135 -4.01 -23.14 -4.03
N ILE A 136 -3.06 -23.76 -4.70
CA ILE A 136 -1.99 -23.13 -5.44
C ILE A 136 -1.96 -23.66 -6.87
N LEU A 137 -1.74 -22.74 -7.84
CA LEU A 137 -1.45 -23.09 -9.21
C LEU A 137 -0.18 -22.38 -9.67
N ASN A 138 0.70 -23.12 -10.32
CA ASN A 138 1.89 -22.56 -10.97
C ASN A 138 1.96 -23.09 -12.42
N PRO A 139 1.25 -22.44 -13.36
CA PRO A 139 1.11 -22.92 -14.72
C PRO A 139 2.45 -23.00 -15.45
N ALA A 140 3.39 -22.08 -15.20
CA ALA A 140 4.71 -22.10 -15.83
C ALA A 140 5.53 -23.33 -15.46
N LYS A 141 5.27 -23.90 -14.27
CA LYS A 141 5.89 -25.16 -13.83
C LYS A 141 4.99 -26.36 -13.99
N GLY A 142 3.81 -26.23 -14.58
CA GLY A 142 2.85 -27.31 -14.74
C GLY A 142 2.34 -27.86 -13.40
N ILE A 143 2.13 -27.03 -12.37
CA ILE A 143 1.69 -27.46 -11.04
C ILE A 143 0.26 -26.98 -10.80
N ASN A 144 -0.61 -27.92 -10.44
CA ASN A 144 -1.97 -27.64 -9.96
C ASN A 144 -2.19 -28.36 -8.62
N ALA A 145 -1.91 -27.69 -7.54
CA ALA A 145 -2.17 -28.15 -6.18
C ALA A 145 -3.42 -27.44 -5.63
N SER A 146 -4.55 -27.55 -6.35
CA SER A 146 -5.76 -26.79 -6.04
C SER A 146 -7.04 -27.60 -6.20
N PHE A 147 -8.15 -26.97 -5.87
CA PHE A 147 -9.51 -27.46 -6.10
C PHE A 147 -10.01 -27.22 -7.54
N TRP A 148 -9.26 -26.48 -8.36
CA TRP A 148 -9.67 -26.08 -9.70
C TRP A 148 -9.31 -27.15 -10.73
N PRO A 149 -10.28 -27.76 -11.46
CA PRO A 149 -10.05 -28.92 -12.28
C PRO A 149 -9.48 -28.63 -13.68
N ARG A 150 -8.86 -27.48 -13.86
CA ARG A 150 -8.20 -27.06 -15.10
C ARG A 150 -6.84 -26.47 -14.82
N MET A 151 -5.93 -26.52 -15.78
CA MET A 151 -4.65 -25.85 -15.72
C MET A 151 -4.74 -24.56 -16.54
N PRO A 152 -4.64 -23.37 -15.90
CA PRO A 152 -4.58 -22.11 -16.64
C PRO A 152 -3.34 -22.02 -17.52
N GLN A 153 -3.36 -21.14 -18.53
CA GLN A 153 -2.19 -20.93 -19.38
C GLN A 153 -1.08 -20.19 -18.59
N PRO A 154 0.20 -20.48 -18.86
CA PRO A 154 1.30 -19.66 -18.37
C PRO A 154 1.24 -18.24 -18.91
N GLY A 155 1.59 -17.24 -18.07
CA GLY A 155 1.59 -15.84 -18.46
C GLY A 155 2.04 -14.88 -17.38
N GLY A 156 1.65 -13.60 -17.49
CA GLY A 156 2.20 -12.52 -16.66
C GLY A 156 1.44 -12.17 -15.39
N ILE A 157 0.27 -12.77 -15.12
CA ILE A 157 -0.56 -12.41 -13.97
C ILE A 157 -0.17 -13.27 -12.75
N ALA A 158 0.29 -12.64 -11.67
CA ALA A 158 0.39 -13.25 -10.36
C ALA A 158 -0.88 -12.90 -9.56
N LEU A 159 -1.68 -13.90 -9.17
CA LEU A 159 -2.91 -13.69 -8.41
C LEU A 159 -2.74 -14.13 -6.96
N ILE A 160 -3.02 -13.23 -6.04
CA ILE A 160 -3.10 -13.49 -4.60
C ILE A 160 -4.51 -13.12 -4.15
N THR A 161 -5.23 -14.03 -3.50
CA THR A 161 -6.63 -13.80 -3.15
C THR A 161 -7.02 -14.51 -1.84
N GLN A 162 -7.93 -13.92 -1.10
CA GLN A 162 -8.59 -14.57 0.03
C GLN A 162 -9.91 -15.25 -0.42
N SER A 163 -10.47 -14.82 -1.56
CA SER A 163 -11.72 -15.35 -2.09
C SER A 163 -11.51 -16.45 -3.13
N ALA A 164 -12.07 -17.62 -2.87
CA ALA A 164 -12.09 -18.72 -3.83
C ALA A 164 -12.84 -18.35 -5.13
N MET A 165 -13.98 -17.66 -4.99
CA MET A 165 -14.83 -17.32 -6.13
C MET A 165 -14.21 -16.24 -7.02
N VAL A 166 -13.52 -15.25 -6.45
CA VAL A 166 -12.79 -14.25 -7.23
C VAL A 166 -11.64 -14.92 -8.00
N ALA A 167 -10.94 -15.88 -7.40
CA ALA A 167 -9.90 -16.64 -8.09
C ALA A 167 -10.45 -17.42 -9.29
N THR A 168 -11.51 -18.19 -9.09
CA THR A 168 -12.10 -19.01 -10.15
C THR A 168 -12.71 -18.15 -11.26
N GLY A 169 -13.37 -17.05 -10.89
CA GLY A 169 -13.92 -16.11 -11.87
C GLY A 169 -12.85 -15.45 -12.73
N LEU A 170 -11.72 -15.02 -12.14
CA LEU A 170 -10.61 -14.46 -12.94
C LEU A 170 -9.95 -15.51 -13.83
N MET A 171 -9.87 -16.77 -13.40
CA MET A 171 -9.38 -17.86 -14.24
C MET A 171 -10.29 -18.14 -15.44
N ASP A 172 -11.62 -18.11 -15.26
CA ASP A 172 -12.59 -18.24 -16.35
C ASP A 172 -12.50 -17.06 -17.32
N HIS A 173 -12.43 -15.84 -16.80
CA HIS A 173 -12.23 -14.63 -17.62
C HIS A 173 -10.91 -14.70 -18.41
N ALA A 174 -9.84 -15.14 -17.77
CA ALA A 174 -8.53 -15.28 -18.39
C ALA A 174 -8.54 -16.32 -19.51
N GLU A 175 -9.28 -17.41 -19.36
CA GLU A 175 -9.46 -18.41 -20.43
C GLU A 175 -10.20 -17.82 -21.63
N GLU A 176 -11.25 -17.01 -21.39
CA GLU A 176 -11.96 -16.31 -22.45
C GLU A 176 -11.09 -15.28 -23.19
N SER A 177 -10.28 -14.55 -22.42
CA SER A 177 -9.44 -13.46 -22.93
C SER A 177 -8.01 -13.90 -23.27
N ARG A 178 -7.70 -15.20 -23.16
CA ARG A 178 -6.37 -15.78 -23.36
C ARG A 178 -5.25 -15.15 -22.54
N LEU A 179 -5.60 -14.72 -21.36
CA LEU A 179 -4.63 -14.26 -20.38
C LEU A 179 -4.01 -15.44 -19.65
N GLY A 180 -2.76 -15.32 -19.26
CA GLY A 180 -2.03 -16.37 -18.55
C GLY A 180 -1.53 -15.92 -17.19
N PHE A 181 -1.23 -16.91 -16.35
CA PHE A 181 -0.79 -16.69 -14.98
C PHE A 181 0.67 -17.08 -14.76
N ALA A 182 1.39 -16.24 -14.02
CA ALA A 182 2.70 -16.56 -13.46
C ALA A 182 2.56 -17.47 -12.23
N GLY A 183 1.41 -17.38 -11.57
CA GLY A 183 1.00 -18.22 -10.45
C GLY A 183 -0.27 -17.68 -9.81
N ILE A 184 -0.95 -18.57 -9.08
CA ILE A 184 -2.17 -18.25 -8.33
C ILE A 184 -2.01 -18.84 -6.94
N ILE A 185 -2.28 -18.06 -5.92
CA ILE A 185 -2.39 -18.51 -4.54
C ILE A 185 -3.66 -17.96 -3.90
N ASN A 186 -4.42 -18.86 -3.30
CA ASN A 186 -5.51 -18.48 -2.43
C ASN A 186 -5.05 -18.68 -0.97
N THR A 187 -4.87 -17.60 -0.24
CA THR A 187 -4.39 -17.62 1.14
C THR A 187 -5.46 -18.06 2.14
N GLY A 188 -6.75 -18.03 1.73
CA GLY A 188 -7.86 -18.34 2.62
C GLY A 188 -7.90 -17.38 3.82
N LEU A 189 -7.91 -17.95 5.04
CA LEU A 189 -7.95 -17.15 6.29
C LEU A 189 -6.59 -16.58 6.71
N GLU A 190 -5.51 -16.86 5.96
CA GLU A 190 -4.19 -16.28 6.22
C GLU A 190 -3.69 -16.51 7.65
N ALA A 191 -3.77 -17.78 8.10
CA ALA A 191 -3.40 -18.11 9.47
C ALA A 191 -1.87 -18.09 9.72
N ASP A 192 -1.05 -18.50 8.74
CA ASP A 192 0.41 -18.50 8.79
C ASP A 192 1.01 -17.81 7.57
N ILE A 193 0.98 -18.46 6.38
CA ILE A 193 1.51 -17.82 5.16
C ILE A 193 0.66 -16.61 4.81
N SER A 194 1.30 -15.44 4.88
CA SER A 194 0.65 -14.14 4.71
C SER A 194 0.62 -13.69 3.25
N MET A 195 -0.32 -12.77 2.93
CA MET A 195 -0.30 -12.07 1.65
C MET A 195 1.02 -11.34 1.42
N ALA A 196 1.61 -10.74 2.46
CA ALA A 196 2.88 -10.03 2.36
C ALA A 196 4.00 -10.95 1.82
N GLU A 197 4.14 -12.16 2.37
CA GLU A 197 5.12 -13.15 1.90
C GLU A 197 4.84 -13.60 0.46
N CYS A 198 3.55 -13.77 0.10
CA CYS A 198 3.16 -14.11 -1.28
C CYS A 198 3.50 -12.99 -2.26
N ILE A 199 3.28 -11.71 -1.88
CA ILE A 199 3.65 -10.54 -2.68
C ILE A 199 5.16 -10.52 -2.90
N GLU A 200 5.96 -10.73 -1.87
CA GLU A 200 7.42 -10.78 -1.98
C GLU A 200 7.89 -11.91 -2.89
N TRP A 201 7.29 -13.10 -2.77
CA TRP A 201 7.62 -14.23 -3.63
C TRP A 201 7.32 -13.93 -5.11
N PHE A 202 6.15 -13.37 -5.43
CA PHE A 202 5.81 -12.97 -6.79
C PHE A 202 6.60 -11.75 -7.28
N SER A 203 7.03 -10.87 -6.38
CA SER A 203 7.92 -9.76 -6.72
C SER A 203 9.25 -10.25 -7.29
N ALA A 204 9.80 -11.33 -6.72
CA ALA A 204 11.03 -11.97 -7.19
C ALA A 204 10.82 -12.87 -8.43
N ASN A 205 9.58 -13.23 -8.79
CA ASN A 205 9.28 -14.12 -9.92
C ASN A 205 9.34 -13.34 -11.25
N ALA A 206 10.33 -13.62 -12.10
CA ALA A 206 10.51 -12.97 -13.39
C ALA A 206 9.33 -13.15 -14.38
N ALA A 207 8.54 -14.22 -14.24
CA ALA A 207 7.36 -14.42 -15.06
C ALA A 207 6.20 -13.48 -14.71
N ALA A 208 6.12 -12.99 -13.46
CA ALA A 208 5.07 -12.08 -13.04
C ALA A 208 5.32 -10.68 -13.60
N ARG A 209 4.39 -10.16 -14.41
CA ARG A 209 4.37 -8.79 -14.94
C ARG A 209 3.48 -7.87 -14.13
N VAL A 210 2.45 -8.42 -13.49
CA VAL A 210 1.52 -7.72 -12.61
C VAL A 210 1.20 -8.61 -11.42
N ILE A 211 1.09 -8.01 -10.23
CA ILE A 211 0.59 -8.67 -9.02
C ILE A 211 -0.84 -8.18 -8.79
N ALA A 212 -1.79 -9.07 -8.99
CA ALA A 212 -3.21 -8.84 -8.80
C ALA A 212 -3.63 -9.42 -7.44
N ILE A 213 -4.16 -8.57 -6.56
CA ILE A 213 -4.48 -8.93 -5.18
C ILE A 213 -5.97 -8.69 -4.94
N GLU A 214 -6.63 -9.65 -4.35
CA GLU A 214 -7.97 -9.46 -3.79
C GLU A 214 -7.90 -9.61 -2.26
N VAL A 215 -8.44 -8.62 -1.54
CA VAL A 215 -8.39 -8.49 -0.09
C VAL A 215 -9.80 -8.38 0.49
N GLU A 216 -10.15 -9.26 1.42
CA GLU A 216 -11.34 -9.14 2.25
C GLU A 216 -11.01 -8.48 3.61
N ALA A 217 -9.87 -8.87 4.22
CA ALA A 217 -9.39 -8.30 5.48
C ALA A 217 -7.86 -8.32 5.56
N LEU A 218 -7.27 -7.34 6.23
CA LEU A 218 -5.84 -7.27 6.50
C LEU A 218 -5.54 -7.66 7.95
N ARG A 219 -4.79 -8.75 8.15
CA ARG A 219 -4.33 -9.15 9.49
C ARG A 219 -3.10 -8.37 9.93
N ASN A 220 -2.20 -8.10 9.00
CA ASN A 220 -0.99 -7.31 9.26
C ASN A 220 -0.85 -6.23 8.17
N PRO A 221 -1.49 -5.05 8.37
CA PRO A 221 -1.45 -3.96 7.41
C PRO A 221 -0.04 -3.46 7.12
N ARG A 222 0.82 -3.43 8.14
CA ARG A 222 2.20 -2.97 8.02
C ARG A 222 3.04 -3.87 7.12
N ALA A 223 3.02 -5.18 7.36
CA ALA A 223 3.73 -6.14 6.52
C ALA A 223 3.20 -6.11 5.07
N PHE A 224 1.88 -6.00 4.90
CA PHE A 224 1.25 -5.83 3.59
C PHE A 224 1.75 -4.56 2.89
N ALA A 225 1.72 -3.41 3.56
CA ALA A 225 2.19 -2.14 3.00
C ALA A 225 3.67 -2.19 2.59
N CYS A 226 4.52 -2.79 3.44
CA CYS A 226 5.94 -2.98 3.14
C CYS A 226 6.17 -3.86 1.91
N ALA A 227 5.49 -5.01 1.84
CA ALA A 227 5.60 -5.94 0.70
C ALA A 227 5.10 -5.30 -0.60
N VAL A 228 3.94 -4.60 -0.56
CA VAL A 228 3.40 -3.84 -1.69
C VAL A 228 4.36 -2.75 -2.12
N ARG A 229 4.91 -1.97 -1.18
CA ARG A 229 5.85 -0.89 -1.45
C ARG A 229 7.11 -1.38 -2.16
N LYS A 230 7.64 -2.52 -1.74
CA LYS A 230 8.79 -3.19 -2.37
C LYS A 230 8.44 -3.71 -3.77
N ALA A 231 7.35 -4.45 -3.90
CA ALA A 231 6.91 -5.01 -5.18
C ALA A 231 6.60 -3.93 -6.21
N SER A 232 5.94 -2.85 -5.79
CA SER A 232 5.52 -1.76 -6.67
C SER A 232 6.67 -0.92 -7.24
N GLN A 233 7.91 -1.07 -6.74
CA GLN A 233 9.09 -0.46 -7.37
C GLN A 233 9.38 -1.03 -8.76
N THR A 234 9.13 -2.32 -8.93
CA THR A 234 9.47 -3.05 -10.16
C THR A 234 8.25 -3.54 -10.93
N LYS A 235 7.15 -3.82 -10.24
CA LYS A 235 5.93 -4.40 -10.85
C LYS A 235 4.69 -3.61 -10.46
N PRO A 236 3.72 -3.43 -11.36
CA PRO A 236 2.42 -2.91 -10.99
C PRO A 236 1.72 -3.86 -10.00
N VAL A 237 1.13 -3.29 -8.97
CA VAL A 237 0.31 -3.99 -7.98
C VAL A 237 -1.10 -3.42 -8.06
N ILE A 238 -2.07 -4.25 -8.42
CA ILE A 238 -3.49 -3.85 -8.47
C ILE A 238 -4.26 -4.56 -7.35
N VAL A 239 -5.13 -3.82 -6.68
CA VAL A 239 -5.84 -4.33 -5.50
C VAL A 239 -7.34 -4.13 -5.63
N LEU A 240 -8.08 -5.24 -5.56
CA LEU A 240 -9.51 -5.28 -5.37
C LEU A 240 -9.79 -5.53 -3.88
N ARG A 241 -10.56 -4.65 -3.24
CA ARG A 241 -11.03 -4.88 -1.87
C ARG A 241 -12.51 -5.24 -1.88
N ALA A 242 -12.87 -6.32 -1.22
CA ALA A 242 -14.25 -6.71 -0.99
C ALA A 242 -14.81 -6.00 0.26
N GLY A 243 -16.07 -5.60 0.22
CA GLY A 243 -16.82 -5.15 1.39
C GLY A 243 -16.76 -3.68 1.83
N PRO A 244 -16.26 -2.71 1.03
CA PRO A 244 -16.05 -1.34 1.51
C PRO A 244 -17.30 -0.47 1.64
N GLY A 245 -18.45 -0.91 1.14
CA GLY A 245 -19.57 0.00 0.83
C GLY A 245 -20.57 0.28 1.94
N SER A 246 -20.68 -0.55 2.96
CA SER A 246 -21.71 -0.40 3.99
C SER A 246 -21.23 -0.84 5.37
N GLY A 247 -20.30 -0.13 5.94
CA GLY A 247 -19.69 -0.35 7.25
C GLY A 247 -20.16 -1.61 8.00
N TYR A 248 -21.41 -1.62 8.43
CA TYR A 248 -21.98 -2.72 9.23
C TYR A 248 -21.95 -4.11 8.55
N ALA A 249 -22.28 -4.22 7.26
CA ALA A 249 -22.31 -5.53 6.59
C ALA A 249 -20.89 -6.05 6.32
N ALA A 250 -19.98 -5.16 5.90
CA ALA A 250 -18.59 -5.48 5.67
C ALA A 250 -17.88 -5.90 6.96
N ASP A 251 -18.09 -5.15 8.04
CA ASP A 251 -17.50 -5.44 9.35
C ASP A 251 -17.99 -6.78 9.89
N ARG A 252 -19.29 -7.08 9.75
CA ARG A 252 -19.83 -8.39 10.17
C ARG A 252 -19.26 -9.56 9.37
N LEU A 253 -19.05 -9.38 8.06
CA LEU A 253 -18.45 -10.42 7.21
C LEU A 253 -16.98 -10.61 7.57
N ALA A 254 -16.23 -9.52 7.74
CA ALA A 254 -14.83 -9.57 8.14
C ALA A 254 -14.67 -10.15 9.55
N ALA A 255 -15.43 -9.67 10.53
CA ALA A 255 -15.40 -10.19 11.90
C ALA A 255 -15.82 -11.65 11.98
N GLY A 256 -16.86 -12.06 11.24
CA GLY A 256 -17.32 -13.45 11.21
C GLY A 256 -16.38 -14.42 10.53
N ARG A 257 -15.58 -13.97 9.56
CA ARG A 257 -14.65 -14.81 8.80
C ARG A 257 -13.21 -14.72 9.27
N PHE A 258 -12.72 -13.50 9.54
CA PHE A 258 -11.31 -13.25 9.86
C PHE A 258 -11.06 -12.87 11.33
N GLY A 259 -12.11 -12.60 12.11
CA GLY A 259 -12.01 -12.14 13.49
C GLY A 259 -11.42 -10.73 13.63
N THR A 260 -11.57 -9.89 12.60
CA THR A 260 -11.08 -8.51 12.56
C THR A 260 -12.09 -7.59 11.86
N ASP A 261 -12.02 -6.30 12.12
CA ASP A 261 -12.83 -5.31 11.43
C ASP A 261 -12.38 -5.13 9.98
N ALA A 262 -13.29 -4.66 9.12
CA ALA A 262 -12.95 -4.33 7.74
C ALA A 262 -12.09 -3.06 7.65
N GLY A 263 -12.25 -2.13 8.59
CA GLY A 263 -11.59 -0.81 8.59
C GLY A 263 -12.18 0.15 7.55
N ASP A 264 -11.78 1.41 7.61
CA ASP A 264 -12.24 2.47 6.70
C ASP A 264 -11.68 2.27 5.27
N ASP A 265 -12.56 2.32 4.27
CA ASP A 265 -12.16 2.15 2.85
C ASP A 265 -11.27 3.28 2.34
N ARG A 266 -11.47 4.52 2.83
CA ARG A 266 -10.63 5.67 2.48
C ARG A 266 -9.23 5.55 3.09
N ALA A 267 -9.15 5.05 4.32
CA ALA A 267 -7.87 4.78 4.96
C ALA A 267 -7.12 3.64 4.23
N PHE A 268 -7.84 2.64 3.75
CA PHE A 268 -7.26 1.60 2.91
C PHE A 268 -6.78 2.14 1.55
N ASP A 269 -7.54 3.04 0.90
CA ASP A 269 -7.09 3.72 -0.31
C ASP A 269 -5.81 4.53 -0.06
N ALA A 270 -5.74 5.21 1.08
CA ALA A 270 -4.53 5.94 1.48
C ALA A 270 -3.33 5.00 1.68
N LEU A 271 -3.55 3.80 2.27
CA LEU A 271 -2.52 2.76 2.39
C LEU A 271 -2.00 2.33 1.02
N LEU A 272 -2.89 2.04 0.08
CA LEU A 272 -2.51 1.62 -1.27
C LEU A 272 -1.73 2.70 -1.99
N ALA A 273 -2.22 3.94 -1.97
CA ALA A 273 -1.54 5.08 -2.59
C ALA A 273 -0.14 5.30 -2.00
N ALA A 274 0.00 5.29 -0.68
CA ALA A 274 1.29 5.42 0.00
C ALA A 274 2.24 4.24 -0.27
N SER A 275 1.69 3.05 -0.52
CA SER A 275 2.45 1.85 -0.87
C SER A 275 2.69 1.70 -2.38
N GLY A 276 2.01 2.51 -3.24
CA GLY A 276 2.11 2.53 -4.68
C GLY A 276 1.38 1.40 -5.39
N ALA A 277 0.34 0.88 -4.76
CA ALA A 277 -0.62 0.02 -5.40
C ALA A 277 -1.76 0.84 -6.02
N LEU A 278 -2.40 0.25 -7.00
CA LEU A 278 -3.52 0.82 -7.73
C LEU A 278 -4.82 0.18 -7.25
N ARG A 279 -5.80 1.00 -6.89
CA ARG A 279 -7.11 0.54 -6.48
C ARG A 279 -8.01 0.29 -7.68
N VAL A 280 -8.63 -0.89 -7.71
CA VAL A 280 -9.76 -1.20 -8.59
C VAL A 280 -11.04 -1.35 -7.77
N ARG A 281 -12.17 -0.91 -8.35
CA ARG A 281 -13.45 -0.75 -7.62
C ARG A 281 -14.46 -1.85 -7.92
N SER A 282 -14.29 -2.58 -9.00
CA SER A 282 -15.17 -3.67 -9.40
C SER A 282 -14.39 -4.88 -9.90
N TYR A 283 -15.07 -6.01 -9.95
CA TYR A 283 -14.48 -7.23 -10.49
C TYR A 283 -14.11 -7.08 -11.98
N GLU A 284 -14.92 -6.39 -12.76
CA GLU A 284 -14.65 -6.10 -14.17
C GLU A 284 -13.43 -5.21 -14.34
N GLU A 285 -13.28 -4.16 -13.52
CA GLU A 285 -12.05 -3.35 -13.49
C GLU A 285 -10.82 -4.20 -13.14
N PHE A 286 -10.96 -5.12 -12.19
CA PHE A 286 -9.87 -6.02 -11.79
C PHE A 286 -9.39 -6.88 -12.95
N CYS A 287 -10.33 -7.47 -13.69
CA CYS A 287 -10.03 -8.25 -14.88
C CYS A 287 -9.37 -7.39 -16.00
N ALA A 288 -9.93 -6.22 -16.26
CA ALA A 288 -9.41 -5.31 -17.29
C ALA A 288 -8.01 -4.77 -16.95
N ALA A 289 -7.78 -4.42 -15.68
CA ALA A 289 -6.47 -3.98 -15.19
C ALA A 289 -5.44 -5.10 -15.25
N ALA A 290 -5.79 -6.33 -14.83
CA ALA A 290 -4.90 -7.48 -14.93
C ALA A 290 -4.49 -7.75 -16.38
N ALA A 291 -5.43 -7.66 -17.33
CA ALA A 291 -5.17 -7.77 -18.75
C ALA A 291 -4.22 -6.65 -19.23
N ALA A 292 -4.53 -5.41 -18.90
CA ALA A 292 -3.76 -4.24 -19.31
C ALA A 292 -2.30 -4.30 -18.84
N PHE A 293 -2.07 -4.54 -17.56
CA PHE A 293 -0.72 -4.63 -17.00
C PHE A 293 0.05 -5.88 -17.45
N SER A 294 -0.64 -6.99 -17.73
CA SER A 294 0.01 -8.20 -18.23
C SER A 294 0.53 -8.04 -19.66
N SER A 295 -0.02 -7.11 -20.46
CA SER A 295 0.45 -6.79 -21.82
C SER A 295 1.88 -6.22 -21.83
N GLY A 296 2.31 -5.60 -20.73
CA GLY A 296 3.63 -5.01 -20.57
C GLY A 296 3.80 -3.68 -21.30
N THR A 297 2.72 -3.05 -21.77
CA THR A 297 2.74 -1.74 -22.40
C THR A 297 2.31 -0.67 -21.40
N LEU A 298 3.07 0.41 -21.28
CA LEU A 298 2.75 1.56 -20.43
C LEU A 298 2.66 2.82 -21.29
N PRO A 299 1.70 3.72 -21.04
CA PRO A 299 1.59 4.97 -21.77
C PRO A 299 2.61 5.99 -21.24
N ALA A 300 3.20 6.79 -22.12
CA ALA A 300 4.09 7.88 -21.72
C ALA A 300 3.35 9.08 -21.07
N GLY A 301 2.02 9.06 -21.04
CA GLY A 301 1.19 10.10 -20.43
C GLY A 301 -0.30 9.79 -20.55
N ARG A 302 -1.15 10.78 -20.23
CA ARG A 302 -2.60 10.61 -20.08
C ARG A 302 -3.42 10.92 -21.36
N SER A 303 -2.79 11.05 -22.51
CA SER A 303 -3.53 11.40 -23.76
C SER A 303 -3.82 10.17 -24.60
N ALA A 304 -5.09 9.94 -24.91
CA ALA A 304 -5.55 8.83 -25.74
C ALA A 304 -6.22 9.31 -27.02
N ALA A 305 -6.17 8.47 -28.06
CA ALA A 305 -7.03 8.58 -29.21
C ALA A 305 -8.18 7.57 -29.15
N ILE A 306 -9.32 7.96 -29.64
CA ILE A 306 -10.50 7.12 -29.79
C ILE A 306 -10.78 6.92 -31.29
N ILE A 307 -10.90 5.65 -31.68
CA ILE A 307 -11.24 5.24 -33.06
C ILE A 307 -12.48 4.38 -32.99
N ALA A 308 -13.56 4.78 -33.62
CA ALA A 308 -14.83 4.06 -33.57
C ALA A 308 -15.54 4.05 -34.92
N ASN A 309 -16.42 3.09 -35.14
CA ASN A 309 -17.27 3.06 -36.34
C ASN A 309 -18.64 3.75 -36.17
N ASP A 310 -18.89 4.35 -35.00
CA ASP A 310 -20.13 5.05 -34.69
C ASP A 310 -19.87 6.26 -33.77
N SER A 311 -20.56 7.36 -34.01
CA SER A 311 -20.38 8.62 -33.26
C SER A 311 -20.89 8.52 -31.81
N GLY A 312 -21.99 7.82 -31.57
CA GLY A 312 -22.55 7.65 -30.23
C GLY A 312 -21.61 6.86 -29.34
N VAL A 313 -21.00 5.80 -29.89
CA VAL A 313 -20.00 4.99 -29.18
C VAL A 313 -18.71 5.78 -28.92
N ALA A 314 -18.30 6.61 -29.89
CA ALA A 314 -17.15 7.49 -29.73
C ALA A 314 -17.37 8.51 -28.58
N ALA A 315 -18.57 9.09 -28.50
CA ALA A 315 -18.98 10.01 -27.43
C ALA A 315 -18.98 9.33 -26.07
N LEU A 316 -19.61 8.15 -25.95
CA LEU A 316 -19.57 7.35 -24.69
C LEU A 316 -18.14 7.03 -24.24
N THR A 317 -17.26 6.76 -25.20
CA THR A 317 -15.84 6.50 -24.90
C THR A 317 -15.12 7.75 -24.41
N ALA A 318 -15.46 8.92 -24.97
CA ALA A 318 -14.91 10.20 -24.55
C ALA A 318 -15.39 10.60 -23.13
N ASP A 319 -16.67 10.39 -22.81
CA ASP A 319 -17.21 10.59 -21.46
C ASP A 319 -16.51 9.66 -20.43
N ALA A 320 -16.26 8.41 -20.83
CA ALA A 320 -15.52 7.47 -20.01
C ALA A 320 -14.06 7.89 -19.81
N ALA A 321 -13.43 8.49 -20.84
CA ALA A 321 -12.07 9.01 -20.77
C ALA A 321 -11.97 10.16 -19.75
N ASP A 322 -12.90 11.11 -19.80
CA ASP A 322 -12.98 12.23 -18.85
C ASP A 322 -13.11 11.70 -17.41
N SER A 323 -14.03 10.77 -17.19
CA SER A 323 -14.24 10.10 -15.89
C SER A 323 -12.99 9.35 -15.38
N ALA A 324 -12.13 8.87 -16.28
CA ALA A 324 -10.88 8.18 -15.97
C ALA A 324 -9.66 9.13 -15.89
N GLY A 325 -9.85 10.43 -16.05
CA GLY A 325 -8.78 11.42 -16.08
C GLY A 325 -7.86 11.30 -17.31
N ILE A 326 -8.41 10.82 -18.43
CA ILE A 326 -7.71 10.65 -19.71
C ILE A 326 -8.09 11.79 -20.65
N LEU A 327 -7.06 12.41 -21.22
CA LEU A 327 -7.22 13.57 -22.09
C LEU A 327 -7.46 13.13 -23.53
N ILE A 328 -8.57 13.57 -24.11
CA ILE A 328 -8.83 13.42 -25.54
C ILE A 328 -8.40 14.71 -26.24
N ARG A 329 -7.12 14.75 -26.62
CA ARG A 329 -6.52 15.93 -27.28
C ARG A 329 -6.74 15.91 -28.80
N GLY A 330 -6.74 17.10 -29.41
CA GLY A 330 -6.69 17.22 -30.86
C GLY A 330 -5.41 16.59 -31.43
N LEU A 331 -5.51 16.02 -32.60
CA LEU A 331 -4.38 15.45 -33.34
C LEU A 331 -3.49 16.57 -33.91
N SER A 332 -2.21 16.26 -34.13
CA SER A 332 -1.30 17.18 -34.79
C SER A 332 -1.70 17.44 -36.24
N ASN A 333 -1.37 18.61 -36.79
CA ASN A 333 -1.65 18.96 -38.18
C ASN A 333 -1.09 17.92 -39.17
N ARG A 334 0.06 17.34 -38.89
CA ARG A 334 0.66 16.25 -39.66
C ARG A 334 -0.24 15.03 -39.72
N THR A 335 -0.75 14.62 -38.59
CA THR A 335 -1.65 13.46 -38.44
C THR A 335 -2.99 13.72 -39.12
N ILE A 336 -3.55 14.93 -38.97
CA ILE A 336 -4.79 15.35 -39.63
C ILE A 336 -4.62 15.29 -41.17
N GLN A 337 -3.51 15.80 -41.69
CA GLN A 337 -3.23 15.77 -43.14
C GLN A 337 -3.06 14.33 -43.64
N ALA A 338 -2.39 13.47 -42.88
CA ALA A 338 -2.24 12.06 -43.24
C ALA A 338 -3.58 11.34 -43.26
N LEU A 339 -4.41 11.54 -42.27
CA LEU A 339 -5.77 10.98 -42.21
C LEU A 339 -6.66 11.51 -43.35
N HIS A 340 -6.64 12.80 -43.62
CA HIS A 340 -7.41 13.40 -44.72
C HIS A 340 -6.96 12.88 -46.09
N LYS A 341 -5.65 12.67 -46.29
CA LYS A 341 -5.13 12.06 -47.50
C LYS A 341 -5.57 10.60 -47.67
N ALA A 342 -5.64 9.86 -46.57
CA ALA A 342 -6.05 8.45 -46.55
C ALA A 342 -7.57 8.30 -46.68
N HIS A 343 -8.35 9.28 -46.23
CA HIS A 343 -9.83 9.28 -46.17
C HIS A 343 -10.40 10.62 -46.65
N PRO A 344 -10.25 10.96 -47.96
CA PRO A 344 -10.63 12.27 -48.50
C PRO A 344 -12.12 12.56 -48.48
N GLU A 345 -12.95 11.53 -48.30
CA GLU A 345 -14.43 11.64 -48.30
C GLU A 345 -15.00 12.06 -46.95
N GLU A 346 -14.17 12.16 -45.91
CA GLU A 346 -14.60 12.47 -44.54
C GLU A 346 -14.37 13.93 -44.19
N HIS A 347 -15.23 14.43 -43.27
CA HIS A 347 -14.98 15.70 -42.58
C HIS A 347 -13.63 15.67 -41.86
N ILE A 348 -13.07 16.84 -41.57
CA ILE A 348 -11.77 16.99 -40.89
C ILE A 348 -11.67 16.00 -39.75
N PRO A 349 -10.72 15.05 -39.78
CA PRO A 349 -10.58 14.05 -38.75
C PRO A 349 -10.13 14.73 -37.45
N VAL A 350 -10.95 14.60 -36.46
CA VAL A 350 -10.67 15.06 -35.09
C VAL A 350 -10.59 13.86 -34.18
N ASN A 351 -10.04 14.03 -33.00
CA ASN A 351 -10.11 13.00 -31.96
C ASN A 351 -11.36 13.27 -31.11
N PRO A 352 -12.32 12.36 -31.03
CA PRO A 352 -12.43 10.99 -31.58
C PRO A 352 -12.51 10.90 -33.11
N VAL A 353 -11.88 9.85 -33.70
CA VAL A 353 -11.93 9.55 -35.12
C VAL A 353 -13.08 8.56 -35.40
N VAL A 354 -14.09 8.99 -36.13
CA VAL A 354 -15.26 8.15 -36.46
C VAL A 354 -15.19 7.69 -37.93
N LEU A 355 -15.10 6.38 -38.15
CA LEU A 355 -14.85 5.77 -39.45
C LEU A 355 -16.13 5.40 -40.23
N GLY A 356 -17.30 5.50 -39.60
CA GLY A 356 -18.58 5.06 -40.14
C GLY A 356 -18.84 3.55 -40.03
N ALA A 357 -20.13 3.20 -40.05
CA ALA A 357 -20.60 1.83 -39.73
C ALA A 357 -20.11 0.75 -40.71
N SER A 358 -19.75 1.12 -41.94
CA SER A 358 -19.28 0.21 -42.97
C SER A 358 -17.75 0.14 -43.11
N ALA A 359 -17.02 0.78 -42.23
CA ALA A 359 -15.56 0.85 -42.31
C ALA A 359 -14.93 -0.56 -42.33
N PRO A 360 -14.09 -0.88 -43.31
CA PRO A 360 -13.38 -2.15 -43.35
C PRO A 360 -12.22 -2.17 -42.33
N GLY A 361 -11.73 -3.36 -42.00
CA GLY A 361 -10.66 -3.54 -41.03
C GLY A 361 -9.36 -2.82 -41.36
N GLU A 362 -9.00 -2.75 -42.66
CA GLU A 362 -7.83 -2.03 -43.14
C GLU A 362 -7.88 -0.54 -42.81
N ARG A 363 -9.09 0.04 -42.80
CA ARG A 363 -9.30 1.43 -42.45
C ARG A 363 -9.07 1.68 -40.98
N PHE A 364 -9.55 0.79 -40.13
CA PHE A 364 -9.23 0.83 -38.71
C PHE A 364 -7.71 0.72 -38.44
N ALA A 365 -7.03 -0.23 -39.10
CA ALA A 365 -5.61 -0.44 -38.94
C ALA A 365 -4.76 0.72 -39.46
N GLY A 366 -5.13 1.27 -40.61
CA GLY A 366 -4.46 2.45 -41.21
C GLY A 366 -4.59 3.68 -40.29
N THR A 367 -5.84 3.97 -39.85
CA THR A 367 -6.11 5.05 -38.89
C THR A 367 -5.37 4.86 -37.58
N LEU A 368 -5.40 3.66 -37.01
CA LEU A 368 -4.69 3.35 -35.78
C LEU A 368 -3.18 3.62 -35.92
N SER A 369 -2.57 3.19 -37.01
CA SER A 369 -1.15 3.42 -37.22
C SER A 369 -0.81 4.92 -37.31
N MET A 370 -1.58 5.71 -38.09
CA MET A 370 -1.36 7.13 -38.21
C MET A 370 -1.55 7.90 -36.91
N VAL A 371 -2.56 7.52 -36.14
CA VAL A 371 -2.86 8.17 -34.83
C VAL A 371 -1.82 7.82 -33.79
N LEU A 372 -1.32 6.57 -33.76
CA LEU A 372 -0.29 6.16 -32.81
C LEU A 372 1.09 6.77 -33.15
N ASP A 373 1.34 7.17 -34.40
CA ASP A 373 2.53 7.93 -34.78
C ASP A 373 2.48 9.40 -34.33
N ASP A 374 1.32 9.89 -33.87
CA ASP A 374 1.19 11.23 -33.31
C ASP A 374 1.94 11.32 -31.95
N PRO A 375 2.88 12.29 -31.78
CA PRO A 375 3.65 12.44 -30.57
C PRO A 375 2.81 12.87 -29.36
N GLY A 376 1.64 13.51 -29.60
CA GLY A 376 0.71 13.94 -28.55
C GLY A 376 -0.20 12.83 -28.03
N ILE A 377 -0.19 11.64 -28.66
CA ILE A 377 -1.04 10.50 -28.33
C ILE A 377 -0.20 9.41 -27.66
N HIS A 378 -0.61 8.94 -26.49
CA HIS A 378 0.11 7.98 -25.67
C HIS A 378 -0.48 6.55 -25.69
N GLY A 379 -1.64 6.39 -26.33
CA GLY A 379 -2.31 5.12 -26.58
C GLY A 379 -3.65 5.31 -27.28
N ALA A 380 -4.34 4.23 -27.60
CA ALA A 380 -5.61 4.29 -28.31
C ALA A 380 -6.66 3.33 -27.76
N ALA A 381 -7.93 3.75 -27.84
CA ALA A 381 -9.08 2.88 -27.73
C ALA A 381 -9.74 2.71 -29.11
N VAL A 382 -9.79 1.47 -29.57
CA VAL A 382 -10.49 1.10 -30.79
C VAL A 382 -11.81 0.43 -30.38
N VAL A 383 -12.93 1.06 -30.72
CA VAL A 383 -14.26 0.56 -30.34
C VAL A 383 -15.00 0.13 -31.58
N VAL A 384 -15.34 -1.14 -31.63
CA VAL A 384 -16.00 -1.76 -32.80
C VAL A 384 -17.44 -2.11 -32.42
N GLY A 385 -18.38 -1.36 -32.91
CA GLY A 385 -19.82 -1.65 -32.84
C GLY A 385 -20.23 -2.71 -33.87
N PRO A 386 -21.28 -3.52 -33.60
CA PRO A 386 -21.80 -4.46 -34.57
C PRO A 386 -22.36 -3.76 -35.79
N SER A 387 -22.02 -4.25 -37.00
CA SER A 387 -22.48 -3.72 -38.27
C SER A 387 -22.94 -4.88 -39.15
N PRO A 388 -24.05 -4.74 -39.87
CA PRO A 388 -24.49 -5.76 -40.83
C PRO A 388 -23.58 -5.82 -42.08
N VAL A 389 -22.77 -4.79 -42.32
CA VAL A 389 -21.95 -4.63 -43.55
C VAL A 389 -20.47 -4.91 -43.28
N SER A 390 -20.01 -4.84 -42.04
CA SER A 390 -18.63 -5.06 -41.67
C SER A 390 -18.52 -6.26 -40.73
N THR A 391 -17.62 -7.20 -41.07
CA THR A 391 -17.39 -8.38 -40.24
C THR A 391 -16.27 -8.12 -39.25
N LEU A 392 -16.49 -8.50 -37.99
CA LEU A 392 -15.56 -8.30 -36.88
C LEU A 392 -14.24 -9.06 -37.07
N ASP A 393 -14.28 -10.26 -37.67
CA ASP A 393 -13.13 -11.16 -37.78
C ASP A 393 -11.96 -10.55 -38.57
N PRO A 394 -12.11 -10.11 -39.84
CA PRO A 394 -11.03 -9.42 -40.53
C PRO A 394 -10.64 -8.09 -39.87
N THR A 395 -11.59 -7.36 -39.28
CA THR A 395 -11.32 -6.08 -38.61
C THR A 395 -10.34 -6.26 -37.45
N LEU A 396 -10.56 -7.25 -36.61
CA LEU A 396 -9.68 -7.54 -35.49
C LEU A 396 -8.30 -8.03 -35.94
N SER A 397 -8.22 -8.80 -37.04
CA SER A 397 -6.96 -9.24 -37.61
C SER A 397 -6.09 -8.06 -38.06
N GLU A 398 -6.69 -7.10 -38.73
CA GLU A 398 -5.96 -5.90 -39.20
C GLU A 398 -5.54 -5.00 -38.04
N ILE A 399 -6.41 -4.79 -37.04
CA ILE A 399 -6.08 -4.04 -35.82
C ILE A 399 -4.93 -4.73 -35.09
N ALA A 400 -4.96 -6.07 -34.99
CA ALA A 400 -3.89 -6.84 -34.33
C ALA A 400 -2.55 -6.63 -35.02
N ARG A 401 -2.49 -6.70 -36.34
CA ARG A 401 -1.26 -6.45 -37.12
C ARG A 401 -0.74 -5.01 -36.94
N ALA A 402 -1.62 -4.04 -36.87
CA ALA A 402 -1.23 -2.64 -36.63
C ALA A 402 -0.66 -2.48 -35.22
N ALA A 403 -1.30 -3.08 -34.21
CA ALA A 403 -0.88 -3.01 -32.83
C ALA A 403 0.48 -3.68 -32.56
N MET A 404 0.90 -4.66 -33.36
CA MET A 404 2.24 -5.28 -33.24
C MET A 404 3.38 -4.29 -33.54
N LYS A 405 3.11 -3.21 -34.25
CA LYS A 405 4.12 -2.22 -34.69
C LYS A 405 4.34 -1.11 -33.67
N THR A 406 3.59 -1.08 -32.56
CA THR A 406 3.67 -0.04 -31.54
C THR A 406 4.00 -0.58 -30.17
N TYR A 407 4.55 0.29 -29.31
CA TYR A 407 4.72 0.05 -27.87
C TYR A 407 3.67 0.80 -27.04
N LYS A 408 2.83 1.62 -27.68
CA LYS A 408 1.73 2.32 -27.00
C LYS A 408 0.59 1.32 -26.72
N PRO A 409 -0.12 1.41 -25.60
CA PRO A 409 -1.26 0.53 -25.29
C PRO A 409 -2.39 0.74 -26.30
N VAL A 410 -2.93 -0.36 -26.79
CA VAL A 410 -4.07 -0.40 -27.71
C VAL A 410 -5.20 -1.22 -27.08
N PHE A 411 -6.20 -0.56 -26.59
CA PHE A 411 -7.42 -1.20 -26.08
C PHE A 411 -8.37 -1.46 -27.24
N VAL A 412 -8.94 -2.65 -27.28
CA VAL A 412 -9.96 -3.00 -28.25
C VAL A 412 -11.23 -3.43 -27.53
N SER A 413 -12.30 -2.69 -27.74
CA SER A 413 -13.61 -2.97 -27.19
C SER A 413 -14.61 -3.30 -28.31
N TRP A 414 -15.51 -4.24 -28.05
CA TRP A 414 -16.59 -4.60 -28.95
C TRP A 414 -17.92 -4.63 -28.20
N ILE A 415 -18.91 -3.95 -28.74
CA ILE A 415 -20.23 -3.82 -28.11
C ILE A 415 -21.13 -4.96 -28.57
N SER A 416 -20.79 -6.22 -28.27
CA SER A 416 -21.63 -7.37 -28.58
C SER A 416 -21.13 -8.64 -27.87
N SER A 417 -22.01 -9.29 -27.13
CA SER A 417 -21.71 -10.59 -26.51
C SER A 417 -21.47 -11.71 -27.53
N ARG A 418 -22.09 -11.62 -28.73
CA ARG A 418 -21.88 -12.57 -29.82
C ARG A 418 -20.49 -12.50 -30.44
N SER A 419 -19.76 -11.42 -30.19
CA SER A 419 -18.40 -11.22 -30.72
C SER A 419 -17.32 -11.96 -29.93
N THR A 420 -17.60 -12.39 -28.70
CA THR A 420 -16.62 -13.03 -27.82
C THR A 420 -15.90 -14.24 -28.44
N PRO A 421 -16.57 -15.20 -29.14
CA PRO A 421 -15.89 -16.31 -29.80
C PRO A 421 -14.95 -15.87 -30.92
N VAL A 422 -15.31 -14.82 -31.66
CA VAL A 422 -14.51 -14.24 -32.73
C VAL A 422 -13.26 -13.61 -32.16
N VAL A 423 -13.39 -12.77 -31.14
CA VAL A 423 -12.28 -12.13 -30.43
C VAL A 423 -11.32 -13.17 -29.87
N ARG A 424 -11.82 -14.20 -29.20
CA ARG A 424 -11.00 -15.30 -28.66
C ARG A 424 -10.19 -15.99 -29.75
N ARG A 425 -10.78 -16.26 -30.93
CA ARG A 425 -10.10 -16.89 -32.06
C ARG A 425 -8.99 -15.98 -32.61
N GLN A 426 -9.27 -14.67 -32.74
CA GLN A 426 -8.32 -13.70 -33.25
C GLN A 426 -7.14 -13.49 -32.29
N LEU A 427 -7.39 -13.39 -31.01
CA LEU A 427 -6.32 -13.36 -30.00
C LEU A 427 -5.45 -14.63 -30.05
N ALA A 428 -6.05 -15.77 -30.44
CA ALA A 428 -5.30 -17.00 -30.65
C ALA A 428 -4.39 -16.95 -31.87
N ALA A 429 -4.86 -16.32 -32.93
CA ALA A 429 -4.11 -16.20 -34.19
C ALA A 429 -2.95 -15.19 -34.11
N PHE A 430 -3.05 -14.22 -33.20
CA PHE A 430 -2.06 -13.16 -33.00
C PHE A 430 -1.58 -13.09 -31.53
N PRO A 431 -0.87 -14.13 -31.04
CA PRO A 431 -0.46 -14.19 -29.63
C PRO A 431 0.50 -13.06 -29.23
N ASP A 432 1.28 -12.55 -30.19
CA ASP A 432 2.21 -11.44 -29.99
C ASP A 432 1.58 -10.07 -30.18
N SER A 433 0.27 -10.00 -30.51
CA SER A 433 -0.42 -8.72 -30.58
C SER A 433 -0.52 -8.10 -29.17
N ARG A 434 -0.20 -6.81 -29.08
CA ARG A 434 -0.28 -6.06 -27.84
C ARG A 434 -1.67 -5.44 -27.63
N ILE A 435 -2.69 -6.05 -28.22
CA ILE A 435 -4.07 -5.67 -28.00
C ILE A 435 -4.48 -6.02 -26.59
N ILE A 436 -5.12 -5.09 -25.94
CA ILE A 436 -5.75 -5.25 -24.62
C ILE A 436 -7.26 -5.39 -24.87
N PRO A 437 -7.80 -6.62 -24.88
CA PRO A 437 -9.21 -6.83 -25.10
C PRO A 437 -10.02 -6.45 -23.87
N VAL A 438 -11.05 -5.63 -24.05
CA VAL A 438 -11.97 -5.25 -22.97
C VAL A 438 -13.40 -5.25 -23.48
N ARG A 439 -14.36 -5.56 -22.62
CA ARG A 439 -15.76 -5.72 -23.03
C ARG A 439 -16.44 -4.40 -23.37
N THR A 440 -16.11 -3.33 -22.67
CA THR A 440 -16.77 -2.02 -22.84
C THR A 440 -15.75 -0.89 -22.97
N PRO A 441 -16.13 0.21 -23.61
CA PRO A 441 -15.26 1.38 -23.74
C PRO A 441 -14.93 2.02 -22.37
N GLU A 442 -15.84 1.95 -21.39
CA GLU A 442 -15.62 2.45 -20.04
C GLU A 442 -14.46 1.70 -19.37
N LEU A 443 -14.45 0.36 -19.49
CA LEU A 443 -13.35 -0.45 -18.98
C LEU A 443 -12.02 -0.17 -19.72
N ALA A 444 -12.07 0.13 -21.02
CA ALA A 444 -10.88 0.53 -21.77
C ALA A 444 -10.27 1.81 -21.22
N MET A 445 -11.07 2.84 -21.03
CA MET A 445 -10.61 4.14 -20.52
C MET A 445 -10.18 4.03 -19.05
N ARG A 446 -10.92 3.30 -18.23
CA ARG A 446 -10.55 3.08 -16.82
C ARG A 446 -9.22 2.33 -16.69
N ALA A 447 -9.02 1.27 -17.47
CA ALA A 447 -7.76 0.53 -17.48
C ALA A 447 -6.59 1.38 -18.03
N PHE A 448 -6.83 2.23 -19.05
CA PHE A 448 -5.85 3.20 -19.51
C PHE A 448 -5.50 4.19 -18.39
N GLY A 449 -6.50 4.69 -17.66
CA GLY A 449 -6.30 5.57 -16.50
C GLY A 449 -5.40 4.94 -15.44
N LEU A 450 -5.60 3.67 -15.13
CA LEU A 450 -4.76 2.93 -14.18
C LEU A 450 -3.31 2.77 -14.68
N LEU A 451 -3.11 2.51 -15.99
CA LEU A 451 -1.76 2.47 -16.57
C LEU A 451 -1.05 3.83 -16.42
N ALA A 452 -1.77 4.93 -16.67
CA ALA A 452 -1.22 6.29 -16.53
C ALA A 452 -1.00 6.67 -15.06
N GLU A 453 -1.90 6.30 -14.15
CA GLU A 453 -1.77 6.50 -12.71
C GLU A 453 -0.53 5.79 -12.16
N ARG A 454 -0.21 4.61 -12.66
CA ARG A 454 1.03 3.90 -12.32
C ARG A 454 2.28 4.74 -12.59
N GLU A 455 2.34 5.41 -13.75
CA GLU A 455 3.48 6.26 -14.10
C GLU A 455 3.57 7.49 -13.20
N ASP A 456 2.43 8.08 -12.83
CA ASP A 456 2.40 9.20 -11.89
C ASP A 456 2.88 8.78 -10.50
N LEU A 457 2.45 7.62 -10.00
CA LEU A 457 2.92 7.06 -8.72
C LEU A 457 4.43 6.76 -8.73
N ILE A 458 4.97 6.25 -9.83
CA ILE A 458 6.42 6.05 -9.99
C ILE A 458 7.16 7.39 -9.94
N ARG A 459 6.63 8.39 -10.65
CA ARG A 459 7.23 9.74 -10.70
C ARG A 459 7.19 10.41 -9.33
N GLU A 460 6.06 10.33 -8.63
CA GLU A 460 5.90 10.85 -7.28
C GLU A 460 6.94 10.26 -6.31
N ARG A 461 7.18 8.96 -6.41
CA ARG A 461 8.17 8.26 -5.58
C ARG A 461 9.63 8.56 -5.92
N ARG A 462 9.91 8.84 -7.21
CA ARG A 462 11.23 9.27 -7.66
C ARG A 462 11.52 10.73 -7.34
N SER A 463 10.47 11.51 -7.09
CA SER A 463 10.65 12.88 -6.62
C SER A 463 11.19 12.84 -5.20
N PRO A 464 12.29 13.55 -4.92
CA PRO A 464 12.87 13.57 -3.58
C PRO A 464 11.80 14.03 -2.60
N PRO A 465 11.70 13.42 -1.41
CA PRO A 465 10.88 13.97 -0.36
C PRO A 465 11.39 15.38 -0.11
N GLN A 466 10.59 16.38 -0.49
CA GLN A 466 10.94 17.76 -0.19
C GLN A 466 10.99 17.90 1.33
N HIS A 467 12.21 17.80 1.87
CA HIS A 467 12.60 17.99 3.25
C HIS A 467 12.17 16.89 4.25
N GLY A 468 13.11 16.04 4.58
CA GLY A 468 13.11 15.17 5.74
C GLY A 468 13.36 15.95 7.05
N ARG A 469 12.52 16.92 7.34
CA ARG A 469 12.37 17.49 8.69
C ARG A 469 10.93 17.33 9.06
N SER A 470 10.67 16.70 10.22
CA SER A 470 9.38 16.87 10.89
C SER A 470 9.01 18.34 10.84
N SER A 471 7.80 18.66 10.41
CA SER A 471 7.29 20.02 10.40
C SER A 471 7.10 20.55 11.84
N LEU A 472 7.03 19.64 12.84
CA LEU A 472 7.06 19.94 14.27
C LEU A 472 8.50 19.95 14.76
N LYS A 473 8.90 21.05 15.41
CA LYS A 473 10.18 21.14 16.09
C LYS A 473 10.20 20.28 17.34
N LYS A 474 11.38 19.85 17.76
CA LYS A 474 11.55 19.03 18.95
C LYS A 474 10.95 19.72 20.20
N GLU A 475 11.17 21.02 20.35
CA GLU A 475 10.69 21.81 21.47
C GLU A 475 9.16 21.88 21.51
N GLU A 476 8.52 22.00 20.32
CA GLU A 476 7.05 21.98 20.18
C GLU A 476 6.48 20.62 20.58
N LEU A 477 7.12 19.55 20.11
CA LEU A 477 6.70 18.17 20.41
C LEU A 477 6.89 17.82 21.90
N ASP A 478 8.01 18.22 22.50
CA ASP A 478 8.26 18.00 23.93
C ASP A 478 7.26 18.79 24.78
N GLY A 479 6.89 20.02 24.36
CA GLY A 479 5.82 20.81 24.99
C GLY A 479 4.45 20.11 24.92
N ILE A 480 4.09 19.54 23.75
CA ILE A 480 2.84 18.78 23.58
C ILE A 480 2.85 17.53 24.48
N ARG A 481 3.97 16.81 24.56
CA ARG A 481 4.10 15.64 25.43
C ARG A 481 3.91 15.97 26.90
N MET A 482 4.52 17.06 27.38
CA MET A 482 4.33 17.55 28.75
C MET A 482 2.87 17.92 29.02
N LEU A 483 2.20 18.57 28.07
CA LEU A 483 0.77 18.88 28.15
C LEU A 483 -0.08 17.62 28.31
N PHE A 484 0.16 16.60 27.48
CA PHE A 484 -0.58 15.34 27.53
C PHE A 484 -0.28 14.55 28.80
N GLU A 485 0.97 14.55 29.25
CA GLU A 485 1.37 13.94 30.51
C GLU A 485 0.64 14.57 31.71
N HIS A 486 0.50 15.90 31.73
CA HIS A 486 -0.25 16.60 32.75
C HIS A 486 -1.74 16.19 32.78
N VAL A 487 -2.38 16.09 31.60
CA VAL A 487 -3.77 15.65 31.48
C VAL A 487 -3.96 14.23 32.01
N LEU A 488 -3.10 13.30 31.57
CA LEU A 488 -3.18 11.89 32.00
C LEU A 488 -2.91 11.72 33.50
N HIS A 489 -1.91 12.45 34.05
CA HIS A 489 -1.63 12.44 35.49
C HIS A 489 -2.79 13.00 36.34
N SER A 490 -3.61 13.88 35.79
CA SER A 490 -4.83 14.36 36.45
C SER A 490 -6.01 13.36 36.41
N GLY A 491 -5.81 12.16 35.80
CA GLY A 491 -6.83 11.15 35.60
C GLY A 491 -7.82 11.46 34.48
N ARG A 492 -7.55 12.45 33.65
CA ARG A 492 -8.39 12.83 32.52
C ARG A 492 -7.84 12.25 31.21
N HIS A 493 -8.76 11.99 30.29
CA HIS A 493 -8.42 11.55 28.93
C HIS A 493 -8.87 12.55 27.86
N VAL A 494 -9.52 13.64 28.24
CA VAL A 494 -9.98 14.70 27.35
C VAL A 494 -9.31 15.99 27.76
N LEU A 495 -8.78 16.73 26.78
CA LEU A 495 -8.17 18.03 27.02
C LEU A 495 -9.24 19.08 27.31
N GLY A 496 -8.98 19.93 28.31
CA GLY A 496 -9.81 21.09 28.59
C GLY A 496 -9.57 22.23 27.57
N PRO A 497 -10.42 23.27 27.57
CA PRO A 497 -10.36 24.36 26.58
C PRO A 497 -9.01 25.08 26.53
N ARG A 498 -8.35 25.28 27.67
CA ARG A 498 -7.03 25.89 27.74
C ARG A 498 -5.98 25.01 27.08
N GLU A 499 -5.98 23.73 27.44
CA GLU A 499 -5.03 22.73 26.93
C GLU A 499 -5.17 22.53 25.42
N VAL A 500 -6.41 22.49 24.91
CA VAL A 500 -6.70 22.43 23.47
C VAL A 500 -6.14 23.65 22.73
N ARG A 501 -6.27 24.84 23.30
CA ARG A 501 -5.74 26.08 22.71
C ARG A 501 -4.21 26.11 22.69
N GLU A 502 -3.56 25.62 23.75
CA GLU A 502 -2.11 25.43 23.79
C GLU A 502 -1.65 24.44 22.70
N LEU A 503 -2.38 23.35 22.51
CA LEU A 503 -2.12 22.36 21.45
C LEU A 503 -2.27 22.99 20.06
N ILE A 504 -3.37 23.73 19.79
CA ILE A 504 -3.60 24.44 18.52
C ILE A 504 -2.42 25.37 18.21
N SER A 505 -1.98 26.15 19.20
CA SER A 505 -0.85 27.09 19.05
C SER A 505 0.47 26.36 18.79
N ALA A 506 0.72 25.23 19.49
CA ALA A 506 1.90 24.39 19.28
C ALA A 506 1.91 23.75 17.88
N LEU A 507 0.72 23.52 17.29
CA LEU A 507 0.56 23.06 15.91
C LEU A 507 0.73 24.20 14.88
N GLY A 508 1.03 25.42 15.30
CA GLY A 508 1.18 26.57 14.40
C GLY A 508 -0.13 27.05 13.78
N LEU A 509 -1.27 26.69 14.40
CA LEU A 509 -2.59 27.14 14.03
C LEU A 509 -3.04 28.27 14.94
N LEU A 510 -4.04 29.04 14.51
CA LEU A 510 -4.53 30.20 15.24
C LEU A 510 -5.77 29.80 16.05
N PRO A 511 -5.71 29.77 17.40
CA PRO A 511 -6.93 29.59 18.19
C PRO A 511 -7.74 30.87 18.19
N VAL A 512 -9.06 30.78 18.07
CA VAL A 512 -9.93 31.96 18.18
C VAL A 512 -9.75 32.67 19.52
N PRO A 513 -9.69 34.00 19.63
CA PRO A 513 -9.57 34.68 20.91
C PRO A 513 -10.75 34.32 21.85
N ALA A 514 -10.46 33.86 23.06
CA ALA A 514 -11.46 33.36 23.99
C ALA A 514 -11.05 33.57 25.47
N LYS A 515 -12.03 33.65 26.34
CA LYS A 515 -11.86 33.69 27.80
C LYS A 515 -12.86 32.78 28.50
N LEU A 516 -12.36 31.97 29.41
CA LEU A 516 -13.22 31.13 30.28
C LEU A 516 -13.74 32.00 31.44
N THR A 517 -15.02 31.98 31.69
CA THR A 517 -15.74 32.80 32.69
C THR A 517 -16.65 31.95 33.53
N THR A 518 -16.78 32.25 34.81
CA THR A 518 -17.61 31.51 35.75
C THR A 518 -18.84 32.29 36.20
N SER A 519 -18.99 33.54 35.73
CA SER A 519 -20.17 34.37 36.03
C SER A 519 -20.52 35.23 34.81
N LEU A 520 -21.80 35.65 34.75
CA LEU A 520 -22.29 36.55 33.72
C LEU A 520 -21.53 37.89 33.69
N ALA A 521 -21.15 38.44 34.85
CA ALA A 521 -20.38 39.70 34.94
C ALA A 521 -19.01 39.53 34.26
N GLN A 522 -18.28 38.46 34.56
CA GLN A 522 -17.01 38.12 33.90
C GLN A 522 -17.18 37.91 32.39
N ALA A 523 -18.30 37.30 31.99
CA ALA A 523 -18.58 37.06 30.57
C ALA A 523 -18.81 38.36 29.79
N ILE A 524 -19.52 39.32 30.40
CA ILE A 524 -19.74 40.66 29.82
C ILE A 524 -18.42 41.42 29.70
N ASP A 525 -17.55 41.37 30.71
CA ASP A 525 -16.25 42.04 30.67
C ASP A 525 -15.29 41.36 29.66
N ALA A 526 -15.31 40.03 29.59
CA ALA A 526 -14.59 39.29 28.58
C ALA A 526 -15.03 39.64 27.15
N ALA A 527 -16.35 39.76 26.92
CA ALA A 527 -16.93 40.13 25.64
C ALA A 527 -16.55 41.58 25.22
N LYS A 528 -16.51 42.52 26.18
CA LYS A 528 -16.04 43.88 25.90
C LYS A 528 -14.56 43.93 25.49
N GLU A 529 -13.72 43.11 26.13
CA GLU A 529 -12.29 43.06 25.83
C GLU A 529 -12.00 42.37 24.48
N ILE A 530 -12.71 41.26 24.22
CA ILE A 530 -12.59 40.46 22.97
C ILE A 530 -13.18 41.27 21.78
N GLY A 531 -14.23 42.07 22.04
CA GLY A 531 -14.97 42.85 21.06
C GLY A 531 -16.14 42.07 20.45
N TRP A 532 -17.31 42.73 20.45
CA TRP A 532 -18.54 42.20 19.86
C TRP A 532 -18.45 42.01 18.33
N PRO A 533 -19.20 41.11 17.70
CA PRO A 533 -20.01 40.06 18.33
C PRO A 533 -19.18 38.94 18.93
N VAL A 534 -19.76 38.20 19.88
CA VAL A 534 -19.14 37.02 20.54
C VAL A 534 -20.03 35.80 20.44
N ALA A 535 -19.39 34.62 20.63
CA ALA A 535 -20.08 33.35 20.87
C ALA A 535 -19.85 32.93 22.33
N ILE A 536 -20.81 32.20 22.93
CA ILE A 536 -20.63 31.54 24.21
C ILE A 536 -20.84 30.07 24.12
N LYS A 537 -20.00 29.32 24.84
CA LYS A 537 -20.04 27.82 24.84
C LYS A 537 -19.94 27.33 26.28
N ALA A 538 -20.77 26.36 26.66
CA ALA A 538 -20.63 25.69 27.94
C ALA A 538 -19.37 24.83 27.96
N VAL A 539 -18.66 24.86 29.10
CA VAL A 539 -17.49 24.02 29.35
C VAL A 539 -17.79 23.13 30.54
N SER A 540 -17.82 21.82 30.32
CA SER A 540 -17.94 20.81 31.37
C SER A 540 -17.35 19.50 30.88
N GLU A 541 -16.79 18.73 31.81
CA GLU A 541 -16.25 17.41 31.52
C GLU A 541 -17.38 16.46 31.07
N GLY A 542 -17.13 15.68 30.01
CA GLY A 542 -18.07 14.69 29.50
C GLY A 542 -19.20 15.20 28.60
N LEU A 543 -19.22 16.48 28.24
CA LEU A 543 -20.16 17.01 27.25
C LEU A 543 -19.80 16.52 25.85
N GLY A 544 -20.72 15.81 25.19
CA GLY A 544 -20.63 15.46 23.76
C GLY A 544 -20.88 16.67 22.84
N SER A 545 -21.48 16.44 21.65
CA SER A 545 -21.76 17.52 20.67
C SER A 545 -22.51 18.71 21.29
N ARG A 546 -21.80 19.81 21.51
CA ARG A 546 -22.30 21.01 22.18
C ARG A 546 -23.37 21.74 21.37
N SER A 547 -23.25 21.73 20.05
CA SER A 547 -24.20 22.41 19.15
C SER A 547 -25.59 21.76 19.14
N ALA A 548 -25.65 20.43 19.20
CA ALA A 548 -26.90 19.69 19.20
C ALA A 548 -27.70 19.82 20.51
N SER A 549 -27.01 20.22 21.61
CA SER A 549 -27.59 20.29 22.97
C SER A 549 -28.00 21.71 23.36
N GLY A 550 -27.95 22.70 22.46
CA GLY A 550 -28.26 24.10 22.79
C GLY A 550 -27.28 24.71 23.81
N LEU A 551 -26.04 24.23 23.84
CA LEU A 551 -24.95 24.66 24.74
C LEU A 551 -23.97 25.61 24.05
N VAL A 552 -24.32 26.09 22.86
CA VAL A 552 -23.58 27.10 22.10
C VAL A 552 -24.55 28.14 21.59
N PHE A 553 -24.23 29.42 21.82
CA PHE A 553 -24.97 30.56 21.31
C PHE A 553 -24.00 31.43 20.51
N LEU A 554 -24.39 31.79 19.30
CA LEU A 554 -23.57 32.54 18.34
C LEU A 554 -24.12 33.93 18.09
N SER A 555 -23.27 34.81 17.52
CA SER A 555 -23.64 36.13 17.02
C SER A 555 -24.26 37.07 18.09
N ILE A 556 -23.78 36.96 19.32
CA ILE A 556 -24.22 37.78 20.42
C ILE A 556 -23.61 39.17 20.28
N SER A 557 -24.41 40.22 20.11
CA SER A 557 -23.97 41.56 19.73
C SER A 557 -23.94 42.56 20.90
N GLY A 558 -24.41 42.18 22.07
CA GLY A 558 -24.45 43.08 23.23
C GLY A 558 -24.69 42.38 24.58
N PRO A 559 -24.56 43.17 25.67
CA PRO A 559 -24.67 42.64 27.03
C PRO A 559 -26.04 42.01 27.34
N ASP A 560 -27.13 42.60 26.83
CA ASP A 560 -28.50 42.06 27.08
C ASP A 560 -28.75 40.72 26.39
N GLU A 561 -28.26 40.60 25.16
CA GLU A 561 -28.32 39.31 24.43
C GLU A 561 -27.43 38.29 25.12
N LEU A 562 -26.26 38.69 25.62
CA LEU A 562 -25.39 37.79 26.38
C LEU A 562 -26.04 37.28 27.64
N ALA A 563 -26.75 38.15 28.38
CA ALA A 563 -27.45 37.76 29.58
C ALA A 563 -28.55 36.69 29.27
N GLN A 564 -29.35 36.93 28.23
CA GLN A 564 -30.39 35.98 27.81
C GLN A 564 -29.77 34.67 27.32
N ALA A 565 -28.70 34.72 26.57
CA ALA A 565 -27.99 33.53 26.10
C ALA A 565 -27.36 32.73 27.24
N TRP A 566 -26.80 33.43 28.23
CA TRP A 566 -26.24 32.85 29.45
C TRP A 566 -27.28 32.07 30.26
N GLU A 567 -28.45 32.69 30.48
CA GLU A 567 -29.57 32.07 31.20
C GLU A 567 -30.07 30.80 30.51
N LYS A 568 -30.26 30.85 29.18
CA LYS A 568 -30.65 29.71 28.39
C LYS A 568 -29.59 28.61 28.41
N LEU A 569 -28.31 28.98 28.28
CA LEU A 569 -27.20 28.03 28.26
C LEU A 569 -27.09 27.30 29.60
N THR A 570 -27.19 28.02 30.71
CA THR A 570 -27.16 27.40 32.06
C THR A 570 -28.35 26.50 32.30
N ALA A 571 -29.55 26.90 31.89
CA ALA A 571 -30.77 26.07 31.99
C ALA A 571 -30.64 24.81 31.12
N ASN A 572 -30.12 24.92 29.88
CA ASN A 572 -29.90 23.75 29.02
C ASN A 572 -28.87 22.80 29.62
N LEU A 573 -27.79 23.34 30.22
CA LEU A 573 -26.75 22.51 30.84
C LEU A 573 -27.30 21.65 31.98
N GLU A 574 -28.19 22.22 32.83
CA GLU A 574 -28.90 21.48 33.91
C GLU A 574 -29.77 20.37 33.37
N VAL A 575 -30.41 20.57 32.21
CA VAL A 575 -31.31 19.56 31.59
C VAL A 575 -30.49 18.45 30.94
N PHE A 576 -29.46 18.79 30.15
CA PHE A 576 -28.70 17.80 29.36
C PHE A 576 -27.67 17.03 30.17
N SER A 577 -27.15 17.60 31.25
CA SER A 577 -26.11 16.96 32.06
C SER A 577 -26.28 17.28 33.56
N PRO A 578 -27.32 16.74 34.23
CA PRO A 578 -27.62 17.05 35.62
C PRO A 578 -26.48 16.72 36.60
N LEU A 579 -25.58 15.82 36.19
CA LEU A 579 -24.43 15.38 36.99
C LEU A 579 -23.13 16.08 36.60
N ALA A 580 -23.12 16.88 35.52
CA ALA A 580 -21.95 17.61 35.09
C ALA A 580 -21.61 18.72 36.05
N ARG A 581 -20.33 18.84 36.42
CA ARG A 581 -19.81 20.00 37.12
C ARG A 581 -19.38 21.03 36.06
N PRO A 582 -20.10 22.15 35.90
CA PRO A 582 -19.73 23.17 34.95
C PRO A 582 -18.39 23.80 35.36
N GLU A 583 -17.41 23.78 34.49
CA GLU A 583 -16.15 24.50 34.67
C GLU A 583 -16.31 26.00 34.40
N GLY A 584 -17.30 26.34 33.56
CA GLY A 584 -17.62 27.70 33.20
C GLY A 584 -18.24 27.85 31.81
N VAL A 585 -18.26 29.09 31.33
CA VAL A 585 -18.69 29.43 29.97
C VAL A 585 -17.53 30.12 29.25
N LEU A 586 -17.16 29.60 28.11
CA LEU A 586 -16.15 30.16 27.24
C LEU A 586 -16.80 31.25 26.38
N VAL A 587 -16.26 32.45 26.44
CA VAL A 587 -16.63 33.62 25.63
C VAL A 587 -15.61 33.74 24.51
N GLU A 588 -16.04 33.65 23.27
CA GLU A 588 -15.16 33.61 22.10
C GLU A 588 -15.48 34.72 21.10
N LYS A 589 -14.45 35.23 20.41
CA LYS A 589 -14.63 36.16 19.28
C LYS A 589 -15.44 35.51 18.19
N MET A 590 -16.51 36.14 17.75
CA MET A 590 -17.20 35.70 16.53
C MET A 590 -16.36 36.01 15.31
N ALA A 591 -15.97 34.99 14.55
CA ALA A 591 -15.22 35.18 13.33
C ALA A 591 -16.17 35.53 12.16
N SER A 592 -15.82 36.54 11.38
CA SER A 592 -16.50 36.85 10.12
C SER A 592 -15.82 36.03 9.01
N HIS A 593 -16.52 35.08 8.45
CA HIS A 593 -16.01 34.21 7.39
C HIS A 593 -17.12 33.73 6.47
N SER A 594 -16.72 33.13 5.35
CA SER A 594 -17.63 32.47 4.43
C SER A 594 -17.84 31.01 4.84
N LEU A 595 -19.10 30.59 4.99
CA LEU A 595 -19.45 29.22 5.39
C LEU A 595 -18.96 28.16 4.38
N GLU A 596 -18.80 28.52 3.11
CA GLU A 596 -18.30 27.64 2.06
C GLU A 596 -16.81 27.30 2.26
N ARG A 597 -16.10 28.04 3.12
CA ARG A 597 -14.68 27.84 3.44
C ARG A 597 -14.44 27.28 4.84
N GLU A 598 -15.48 26.80 5.48
CA GLU A 598 -15.32 26.03 6.73
C GLU A 598 -14.73 24.66 6.43
N LEU A 599 -13.59 24.37 7.05
CA LEU A 599 -12.80 23.16 6.86
C LEU A 599 -12.81 22.29 8.12
N ARG A 600 -12.57 21.02 7.92
CA ARG A 600 -12.28 20.04 8.96
C ARG A 600 -10.88 19.50 8.79
N LEU A 601 -10.12 19.49 9.87
CA LEU A 601 -8.85 18.80 10.03
C LEU A 601 -8.96 17.88 11.24
N SER A 602 -8.63 16.60 11.11
CA SER A 602 -8.71 15.70 12.25
C SER A 602 -7.67 14.58 12.20
N ILE A 603 -7.34 14.08 13.39
CA ILE A 603 -6.66 12.80 13.60
C ILE A 603 -7.67 11.90 14.29
N ARG A 604 -7.80 10.66 13.83
CA ARG A 604 -8.56 9.61 14.51
C ARG A 604 -7.86 8.26 14.38
N LEU A 605 -8.27 7.30 15.20
CA LEU A 605 -7.78 5.93 15.07
C LEU A 605 -8.71 5.12 14.16
N ASP A 606 -8.13 4.50 13.14
CA ASP A 606 -8.75 3.41 12.41
C ASP A 606 -8.46 2.09 13.14
N ALA A 607 -9.46 1.21 13.24
CA ALA A 607 -9.34 -0.04 13.99
C ALA A 607 -8.26 -1.00 13.41
N VAL A 608 -7.96 -0.89 12.12
CA VAL A 608 -7.04 -1.77 11.41
C VAL A 608 -5.70 -1.07 11.12
N LEU A 609 -5.77 0.21 10.73
CA LEU A 609 -4.62 0.95 10.18
C LEU A 609 -3.96 1.90 11.19
N GLY A 610 -4.49 2.00 12.42
CA GLY A 610 -3.98 2.94 13.41
C GLY A 610 -4.36 4.40 13.12
N PRO A 611 -3.51 5.39 13.46
CA PRO A 611 -3.87 6.79 13.30
C PRO A 611 -3.98 7.19 11.82
N VAL A 612 -5.03 7.97 11.52
CA VAL A 612 -5.27 8.57 10.21
C VAL A 612 -5.50 10.06 10.34
N VAL A 613 -5.08 10.83 9.34
CA VAL A 613 -5.33 12.26 9.22
C VAL A 613 -6.41 12.48 8.18
N GLU A 614 -7.45 13.23 8.54
CA GLU A 614 -8.55 13.56 7.63
C GLU A 614 -8.58 15.06 7.34
N PHE A 615 -8.92 15.40 6.11
CA PHE A 615 -9.17 16.74 5.64
C PHE A 615 -10.44 16.78 4.78
N GLY A 616 -11.25 17.83 4.93
CA GLY A 616 -12.44 18.04 4.11
C GLY A 616 -13.18 19.32 4.48
N GLY A 617 -14.34 19.53 3.88
CA GLY A 617 -15.25 20.59 4.30
C GLY A 617 -15.86 20.30 5.67
N ALA A 618 -16.20 21.35 6.39
CA ALA A 618 -16.94 21.28 7.64
C ALA A 618 -18.46 21.48 7.44
N GLY A 619 -19.20 21.37 8.53
CA GLY A 619 -20.63 21.59 8.57
C GLY A 619 -21.49 20.44 8.09
N LEU A 620 -22.82 20.63 8.17
CA LEU A 620 -23.80 19.56 7.93
C LEU A 620 -23.75 18.99 6.53
N ALA A 621 -23.61 19.83 5.52
CA ALA A 621 -23.57 19.39 4.12
C ALA A 621 -22.36 18.47 3.85
N SER A 622 -21.17 18.86 4.30
CA SER A 622 -19.97 18.04 4.17
C SER A 622 -20.06 16.72 4.92
N SER A 623 -20.67 16.72 6.10
CA SER A 623 -20.91 15.50 6.87
C SER A 623 -21.86 14.54 6.16
N LEU A 624 -22.93 15.05 5.54
CA LEU A 624 -23.90 14.25 4.78
C LEU A 624 -23.32 13.67 3.49
N TYR A 625 -22.54 14.46 2.76
CA TYR A 625 -21.95 14.03 1.48
C TYR A 625 -20.62 13.26 1.67
N GLY A 626 -20.08 13.28 2.89
CA GLY A 626 -18.83 12.61 3.19
C GLY A 626 -17.64 13.15 2.39
N ASP A 627 -17.62 14.47 2.11
CA ASP A 627 -16.58 15.14 1.30
C ASP A 627 -15.29 15.33 2.10
N ARG A 628 -14.49 14.26 2.16
CA ARG A 628 -13.23 14.22 2.90
C ARG A 628 -12.21 13.30 2.25
N ALA A 629 -10.93 13.65 2.40
CA ALA A 629 -9.78 12.84 2.06
C ALA A 629 -9.06 12.36 3.33
N VAL A 630 -8.39 11.22 3.23
CA VAL A 630 -7.69 10.57 4.33
C VAL A 630 -6.24 10.34 3.94
N GLY A 631 -5.32 10.53 4.88
CA GLY A 631 -3.92 10.18 4.74
C GLY A 631 -3.43 9.37 5.93
N LEU A 632 -2.45 8.49 5.69
CA LEU A 632 -1.79 7.72 6.74
C LEU A 632 -0.46 8.38 7.10
N PRO A 633 -0.20 8.64 8.39
CA PRO A 633 1.12 9.09 8.84
C PRO A 633 2.22 8.06 8.52
N PRO A 634 3.42 8.52 8.12
CA PRO A 634 3.82 9.90 7.86
C PRO A 634 3.37 10.40 6.48
N ILE A 635 2.86 11.62 6.42
CA ILE A 635 2.37 12.26 5.20
C ILE A 635 3.44 13.21 4.67
N SER A 636 3.91 12.97 3.44
CA SER A 636 4.84 13.88 2.77
C SER A 636 4.12 15.17 2.31
N ARG A 637 4.91 16.23 2.03
CA ARG A 637 4.37 17.50 1.50
C ARG A 637 3.54 17.29 0.22
N LEU A 638 3.98 16.41 -0.68
CA LEU A 638 3.28 16.11 -1.92
C LEU A 638 1.98 15.32 -1.66
N ALA A 639 2.01 14.38 -0.71
CA ALA A 639 0.81 13.67 -0.28
C ALA A 639 -0.18 14.63 0.41
N ALA A 640 0.30 15.59 1.21
CA ALA A 640 -0.54 16.63 1.82
C ALA A 640 -1.24 17.51 0.78
N GLU A 641 -0.54 17.89 -0.29
CA GLU A 641 -1.15 18.61 -1.42
C GLU A 641 -2.27 17.80 -2.09
N ARG A 642 -2.03 16.52 -2.36
CA ARG A 642 -3.03 15.62 -2.93
C ARG A 642 -4.26 15.49 -2.01
N ILE A 643 -4.04 15.30 -0.70
CA ILE A 643 -5.10 15.22 0.30
C ILE A 643 -5.91 16.52 0.35
N ALA A 644 -5.24 17.66 0.35
CA ALA A 644 -5.88 18.97 0.43
C ALA A 644 -6.72 19.31 -0.83
N ARG A 645 -6.29 18.84 -2.00
CA ARG A 645 -6.99 19.12 -3.26
C ARG A 645 -8.06 18.09 -3.63
N ALA A 646 -8.14 16.95 -2.94
CA ALA A 646 -9.05 15.86 -3.29
C ALA A 646 -10.54 16.14 -2.95
N PRO A 647 -10.92 16.74 -1.81
CA PRO A 647 -12.30 17.03 -1.51
C PRO A 647 -12.88 18.09 -2.44
N LYS A 648 -14.19 18.00 -2.73
CA LYS A 648 -14.90 19.04 -3.52
C LYS A 648 -14.87 20.42 -2.86
N ALA A 649 -14.84 20.47 -1.53
CA ALA A 649 -14.65 21.68 -0.75
C ALA A 649 -13.39 22.45 -1.15
N ALA A 650 -12.36 21.77 -1.65
CA ALA A 650 -11.12 22.39 -2.15
C ALA A 650 -11.37 23.37 -3.33
N LEU A 651 -12.43 23.19 -4.09
CA LEU A 651 -12.80 24.11 -5.18
C LEU A 651 -13.12 25.51 -4.65
N ALA A 652 -13.70 25.62 -3.46
CA ALA A 652 -14.00 26.90 -2.84
C ALA A 652 -12.75 27.60 -2.26
N LEU A 653 -11.62 26.92 -2.18
CA LEU A 653 -10.36 27.45 -1.64
C LEU A 653 -9.51 28.17 -2.71
N GLY A 654 -9.77 27.93 -3.99
CA GLY A 654 -9.20 28.68 -5.09
C GLY A 654 -9.84 30.06 -5.25
N ASP A 655 -9.60 30.71 -6.39
CA ASP A 655 -10.35 31.94 -6.78
C ASP A 655 -11.79 31.52 -7.11
N TYR A 656 -12.69 31.78 -6.18
CA TYR A 656 -14.07 31.32 -6.28
C TYR A 656 -15.07 32.40 -5.85
N ARG A 657 -15.96 32.80 -6.74
CA ARG A 657 -17.05 33.76 -6.50
C ARG A 657 -16.61 35.08 -5.81
N GLY A 658 -15.44 35.60 -6.22
CA GLY A 658 -14.88 36.83 -5.68
C GLY A 658 -14.14 36.69 -4.35
N LEU A 659 -13.98 35.48 -3.86
CA LEU A 659 -13.09 35.17 -2.72
C LEU A 659 -11.70 34.82 -3.27
N PRO A 660 -10.63 35.48 -2.83
CA PRO A 660 -9.28 35.20 -3.32
C PRO A 660 -8.81 33.79 -2.95
N GLU A 661 -7.89 33.23 -3.74
CA GLU A 661 -7.26 31.96 -3.44
C GLU A 661 -6.56 32.00 -2.07
N ILE A 662 -6.66 30.91 -1.30
CA ILE A 662 -6.00 30.77 -0.01
C ILE A 662 -4.49 30.55 -0.17
N ASN A 663 -3.75 30.71 0.92
CA ASN A 663 -2.37 30.23 0.99
C ASN A 663 -2.35 28.70 1.20
N TRP A 664 -2.23 27.94 0.11
CA TRP A 664 -2.19 26.48 0.14
C TRP A 664 -1.05 25.91 0.99
N GLU A 665 0.11 26.61 1.06
CA GLU A 665 1.24 26.15 1.86
C GLU A 665 0.92 26.05 3.34
N THR A 666 0.10 26.97 3.85
CA THR A 666 -0.36 26.93 5.23
C THR A 666 -1.20 25.68 5.50
N LEU A 667 -2.10 25.33 4.57
CA LEU A 667 -2.93 24.13 4.68
C LEU A 667 -2.09 22.85 4.58
N PHE A 668 -1.18 22.77 3.62
CA PHE A 668 -0.30 21.62 3.48
C PHE A 668 0.59 21.41 4.70
N SER A 669 1.13 22.53 5.25
CA SER A 669 1.91 22.49 6.48
C SER A 669 1.08 21.97 7.66
N ALA A 670 -0.17 22.42 7.79
CA ALA A 670 -1.07 21.95 8.85
C ALA A 670 -1.30 20.42 8.77
N ILE A 671 -1.57 19.88 7.58
CA ILE A 671 -1.74 18.43 7.36
C ILE A 671 -0.45 17.67 7.74
N CYS A 672 0.73 18.18 7.36
CA CYS A 672 2.00 17.57 7.73
C CYS A 672 2.23 17.61 9.24
N ARG A 673 1.94 18.71 9.92
CA ARG A 673 2.09 18.86 11.39
C ARG A 673 1.15 17.92 12.16
N LEU A 674 -0.08 17.74 11.69
CA LEU A 674 -1.00 16.72 12.25
C LEU A 674 -0.46 15.31 12.06
N SER A 675 0.08 15.02 10.89
CA SER A 675 0.71 13.73 10.61
C SER A 675 1.91 13.46 11.52
N ASP A 676 2.77 14.45 11.73
CA ASP A 676 3.93 14.34 12.61
C ASP A 676 3.52 14.12 14.07
N LEU A 677 2.47 14.83 14.53
CA LEU A 677 1.90 14.62 15.85
C LEU A 677 1.38 13.19 16.02
N ALA A 678 0.59 12.70 15.06
CA ALA A 678 0.04 11.35 15.08
C ALA A 678 1.15 10.27 15.04
N ALA A 679 2.23 10.53 14.32
CA ALA A 679 3.38 9.63 14.26
C ALA A 679 4.23 9.65 15.54
N ALA A 680 4.37 10.81 16.19
CA ALA A 680 5.27 10.98 17.32
C ALA A 680 4.62 10.64 18.67
N VAL A 681 3.28 10.69 18.79
CA VAL A 681 2.56 10.57 20.06
C VAL A 681 1.45 9.51 19.97
N PRO A 682 1.78 8.24 20.25
CA PRO A 682 0.81 7.15 20.23
C PRO A 682 -0.41 7.34 21.14
N ALA A 683 -0.25 8.06 22.25
CA ALA A 683 -1.33 8.30 23.21
C ALA A 683 -2.47 9.18 22.66
N LEU A 684 -2.29 9.87 21.53
CA LEU A 684 -3.34 10.68 20.92
C LEU A 684 -4.39 9.80 20.26
N ARG A 685 -5.57 9.74 20.86
CA ARG A 685 -6.71 8.98 20.35
C ARG A 685 -7.44 9.70 19.23
N GLU A 686 -7.72 10.98 19.46
CA GLU A 686 -8.50 11.82 18.56
C GLU A 686 -8.09 13.29 18.72
N LEU A 687 -7.98 13.98 17.61
CA LEU A 687 -7.92 15.44 17.53
C LEU A 687 -8.88 15.86 16.42
N ARG A 688 -9.89 16.65 16.78
CA ARG A 688 -10.84 17.22 15.82
C ARG A 688 -10.76 18.73 15.86
N LEU A 689 -10.42 19.32 14.73
CA LEU A 689 -10.41 20.77 14.50
C LEU A 689 -11.52 21.08 13.50
N GLU A 690 -12.65 21.56 13.97
CA GLU A 690 -13.85 21.81 13.14
C GLU A 690 -14.82 22.78 13.81
N PRO A 691 -15.13 23.93 13.18
CA PRO A 691 -14.61 24.39 11.88
C PRO A 691 -13.22 25.03 11.98
N VAL A 692 -12.48 24.96 10.89
CA VAL A 692 -11.22 25.69 10.65
C VAL A 692 -11.42 26.62 9.46
N VAL A 693 -11.03 27.88 9.58
CA VAL A 693 -11.27 28.88 8.55
C VAL A 693 -9.94 29.48 8.07
N PRO A 694 -9.69 29.49 6.76
CA PRO A 694 -8.55 30.21 6.20
C PRO A 694 -8.69 31.72 6.41
N VAL A 695 -7.69 32.36 7.00
CA VAL A 695 -7.56 33.79 7.15
C VAL A 695 -6.20 34.25 6.59
N PRO A 696 -5.98 35.55 6.32
CA PRO A 696 -4.70 36.02 5.78
C PRO A 696 -3.48 35.63 6.64
N GLU A 697 -3.67 35.56 7.94
CA GLU A 697 -2.61 35.28 8.92
C GLU A 697 -2.35 33.75 9.06
N GLY A 698 -3.24 32.88 8.54
CA GLY A 698 -3.09 31.45 8.68
C GLY A 698 -4.41 30.65 8.64
N LEU A 699 -4.51 29.66 9.48
CA LEU A 699 -5.73 28.83 9.69
C LEU A 699 -6.28 29.09 11.09
N LEU A 700 -7.47 29.72 11.16
CA LEU A 700 -8.16 30.04 12.41
C LEU A 700 -9.05 28.85 12.82
N VAL A 701 -8.82 28.31 14.00
CA VAL A 701 -9.60 27.19 14.57
C VAL A 701 -10.69 27.77 15.45
N LEU A 702 -11.94 27.52 15.06
CA LEU A 702 -13.13 28.03 15.80
C LEU A 702 -13.60 27.05 16.86
N ASP A 703 -13.44 25.75 16.65
CA ASP A 703 -13.72 24.74 17.65
C ASP A 703 -12.76 23.57 17.53
N ALA A 704 -12.44 22.94 18.67
CA ALA A 704 -11.53 21.80 18.69
C ALA A 704 -11.78 20.91 19.91
N GLU A 705 -11.55 19.61 19.70
CA GLU A 705 -11.59 18.59 20.73
C GLU A 705 -10.39 17.68 20.61
N ALA A 706 -9.78 17.27 21.72
CA ALA A 706 -8.69 16.31 21.75
C ALA A 706 -8.91 15.29 22.86
N ALA A 707 -8.68 14.01 22.54
CA ALA A 707 -8.79 12.90 23.47
C ALA A 707 -7.55 12.03 23.43
N LEU A 708 -7.16 11.52 24.59
CA LEU A 708 -6.03 10.64 24.82
C LEU A 708 -6.52 9.26 25.27
N TYR A 709 -5.62 8.29 25.22
CA TYR A 709 -5.81 6.99 25.88
C TYR A 709 -4.51 6.55 26.56
N ASP A 710 -4.58 5.54 27.42
CA ASP A 710 -3.41 5.03 28.13
C ASP A 710 -2.46 4.31 27.16
N ALA A 711 -1.53 5.07 26.61
CA ALA A 711 -0.50 4.59 25.70
C ALA A 711 0.78 5.45 25.89
N PRO A 712 1.93 5.00 25.37
CA PRO A 712 3.16 5.78 25.43
C PRO A 712 3.02 7.17 24.81
N LEU A 713 3.54 8.19 25.48
CA LEU A 713 3.60 9.57 24.98
C LEU A 713 4.68 9.79 23.89
N ALA A 714 5.57 8.82 23.73
CA ALA A 714 6.56 8.82 22.67
C ALA A 714 6.47 7.51 21.89
N ALA A 715 6.51 7.63 20.57
CA ALA A 715 6.57 6.47 19.70
C ALA A 715 7.83 5.63 20.01
N ASP A 716 7.71 4.32 19.88
CA ASP A 716 8.86 3.44 19.86
C ASP A 716 9.72 3.71 18.62
N ARG A 717 10.92 3.15 18.56
CA ARG A 717 11.83 3.37 17.42
C ARG A 717 11.29 2.79 16.11
N CYS A 718 10.44 1.78 16.21
CA CYS A 718 9.84 1.11 15.06
C CYS A 718 8.52 1.75 14.63
N PHE A 719 7.99 2.73 15.40
CA PHE A 719 6.68 3.32 15.14
C PHE A 719 5.59 2.25 14.99
N SER A 720 5.57 1.28 15.91
CA SER A 720 4.74 0.07 15.81
C SER A 720 3.23 0.34 15.71
N HIS A 721 2.78 1.52 16.17
CA HIS A 721 1.39 1.97 16.10
C HIS A 721 0.97 2.48 14.70
N LEU A 722 1.90 2.60 13.74
CA LEU A 722 1.63 3.06 12.38
C LEU A 722 1.53 1.89 11.40
N ALA A 723 0.60 1.97 10.45
CA ALA A 723 0.54 1.05 9.32
C ALA A 723 1.68 1.30 8.30
N LEU A 724 2.17 2.53 8.21
CA LEU A 724 3.31 2.88 7.37
C LEU A 724 4.53 3.12 8.26
N GLN A 725 5.63 2.46 7.95
CA GLN A 725 6.89 2.74 8.64
C GLN A 725 7.45 4.08 8.16
N PRO A 726 7.67 5.05 9.06
CA PRO A 726 8.38 6.27 8.71
C PRO A 726 9.78 5.92 8.22
N ALA A 727 10.23 6.56 7.17
CA ALA A 727 11.62 6.42 6.79
C ALA A 727 12.48 7.12 7.87
N GLN A 728 13.48 6.41 8.36
CA GLN A 728 14.33 6.91 9.47
C GLN A 728 15.35 7.97 9.05
N TRP A 729 15.12 8.70 7.95
CA TRP A 729 16.03 9.72 7.43
C TRP A 729 16.17 10.97 8.31
N GLU A 730 15.31 11.13 9.32
CA GLU A 730 15.34 12.29 10.21
C GLU A 730 16.31 12.17 11.37
N LEU A 731 16.85 10.97 11.58
CA LEU A 731 17.77 10.72 12.66
C LEU A 731 19.13 11.33 12.34
N LEU A 732 19.44 12.47 12.92
CA LEU A 732 20.77 13.08 12.86
C LEU A 732 21.40 13.01 14.26
N ARG A 733 22.37 12.08 14.45
CA ARG A 733 23.06 11.91 15.72
C ARG A 733 24.51 12.34 15.63
N PRO A 734 24.97 13.24 16.49
CA PRO A 734 26.39 13.52 16.61
C PRO A 734 27.12 12.31 17.22
N ILE A 735 28.22 11.91 16.59
CA ILE A 735 29.12 10.87 17.06
C ILE A 735 30.49 11.52 17.28
N GLU A 736 30.88 11.61 18.54
CA GLU A 736 32.18 12.12 18.90
C GLU A 736 33.25 11.04 18.76
N LEU A 737 34.29 11.34 18.00
CA LEU A 737 35.47 10.50 17.85
C LEU A 737 36.47 10.77 18.96
N ARG A 738 37.35 9.81 19.24
CA ARG A 738 38.45 9.97 20.23
C ARG A 738 39.40 11.13 19.91
N SER A 739 39.42 11.56 18.65
CA SER A 739 40.20 12.71 18.17
C SER A 739 39.58 14.08 18.51
N GLY A 740 38.41 14.12 19.15
CA GLY A 740 37.62 15.35 19.40
C GLY A 740 36.81 15.80 18.17
N ARG A 741 36.90 15.13 17.03
CA ARG A 741 36.11 15.43 15.84
C ARG A 741 34.72 14.82 15.96
N THR A 742 33.70 15.58 15.60
CA THR A 742 32.31 15.10 15.57
C THR A 742 31.89 14.75 14.13
N LEU A 743 31.37 13.54 13.94
CA LEU A 743 30.66 13.12 12.74
C LEU A 743 29.18 13.01 13.02
N TYR A 744 28.38 13.06 11.98
CA TYR A 744 26.92 13.01 12.08
C TYR A 744 26.36 11.76 11.40
N LEU A 745 25.80 10.86 12.22
CA LEU A 745 25.12 9.68 11.74
C LEU A 745 23.73 10.06 11.23
N ARG A 746 23.42 9.62 10.02
CA ARG A 746 22.10 9.76 9.41
C ARG A 746 21.79 8.62 8.44
N ALA A 747 20.52 8.44 8.12
CA ALA A 747 20.10 7.51 7.09
C ALA A 747 20.60 7.93 5.70
N LEU A 748 20.95 6.93 4.90
CA LEU A 748 21.25 7.09 3.48
C LEU A 748 19.93 7.10 2.70
N ILE A 749 19.73 8.12 1.86
CA ILE A 749 18.52 8.30 1.06
C ILE A 749 18.86 8.49 -0.43
N GLU A 750 17.86 8.44 -1.29
CA GLU A 750 18.04 8.56 -2.75
C GLU A 750 18.74 9.85 -3.18
N ASP A 751 18.46 10.97 -2.50
CA ASP A 751 19.09 12.27 -2.75
C ASP A 751 20.61 12.27 -2.47
N ASP A 752 21.09 11.30 -1.72
CA ASP A 752 22.51 11.13 -1.46
C ASP A 752 23.28 10.50 -2.62
N PHE A 753 22.61 10.18 -3.74
CA PHE A 753 23.27 9.57 -4.90
C PHE A 753 24.56 10.30 -5.31
N PRO A 754 24.60 11.64 -5.48
CA PRO A 754 25.83 12.34 -5.85
C PRO A 754 26.92 12.19 -4.78
N LEU A 755 26.55 12.24 -3.49
CA LEU A 755 27.48 12.13 -2.37
C LEU A 755 28.01 10.70 -2.22
N LEU A 756 27.15 9.69 -2.38
CA LEU A 756 27.57 8.28 -2.34
C LEU A 756 28.45 7.94 -3.55
N LYS A 757 28.15 8.47 -4.73
CA LYS A 757 28.98 8.31 -5.92
C LYS A 757 30.37 8.90 -5.69
N ALA A 758 30.46 10.12 -5.17
CA ALA A 758 31.72 10.76 -4.81
C ALA A 758 32.48 9.94 -3.74
N PHE A 759 31.79 9.48 -2.69
CA PHE A 759 32.37 8.62 -1.65
C PHE A 759 32.99 7.34 -2.23
N ILE A 760 32.27 6.65 -3.15
CA ILE A 760 32.77 5.41 -3.78
C ILE A 760 33.96 5.70 -4.71
N GLN A 761 33.95 6.83 -5.38
CA GLN A 761 35.07 7.25 -6.25
C GLN A 761 36.32 7.63 -5.45
N ASP A 762 36.15 8.18 -4.25
CA ASP A 762 37.24 8.56 -3.34
C ASP A 762 37.89 7.34 -2.63
N LEU A 763 37.28 6.14 -2.71
CA LEU A 763 37.86 4.91 -2.16
C LEU A 763 39.05 4.43 -3.02
N SER A 764 40.11 3.92 -2.36
CA SER A 764 41.17 3.20 -3.04
C SER A 764 40.64 1.96 -3.76
N GLU A 765 41.39 1.49 -4.78
CA GLU A 765 41.02 0.25 -5.48
C GLU A 765 40.91 -0.93 -4.53
N THR A 766 41.78 -1.01 -3.53
CA THR A 766 41.74 -2.06 -2.48
C THR A 766 40.47 -1.98 -1.64
N SER A 767 40.11 -0.79 -1.14
CA SER A 767 38.90 -0.59 -0.31
C SER A 767 37.64 -0.86 -1.11
N ARG A 768 37.60 -0.50 -2.39
CA ARG A 768 36.52 -0.76 -3.31
C ARG A 768 36.35 -2.25 -3.58
N TYR A 769 37.46 -2.95 -3.87
CA TYR A 769 37.46 -4.40 -4.08
C TYR A 769 36.98 -5.14 -2.84
N TYR A 770 37.49 -4.80 -1.66
CA TYR A 770 37.07 -5.46 -0.43
C TYR A 770 35.59 -5.24 -0.10
N ARG A 771 35.01 -4.11 -0.53
CA ARG A 771 33.59 -3.80 -0.25
C ARG A 771 32.62 -4.35 -1.28
N PHE A 772 32.96 -4.27 -2.57
CA PHE A 772 32.04 -4.56 -3.67
C PHE A 772 32.40 -5.81 -4.46
N HIS A 773 33.50 -6.45 -4.14
CA HIS A 773 34.05 -7.65 -4.79
C HIS A 773 34.30 -7.46 -6.30
N THR A 774 34.58 -6.23 -6.71
CA THR A 774 34.88 -5.86 -8.08
C THR A 774 35.90 -4.74 -8.15
N ASN A 775 36.82 -4.78 -9.13
CA ASN A 775 37.73 -3.70 -9.44
C ASN A 775 37.14 -2.70 -10.43
N ALA A 776 36.04 -3.07 -11.12
CA ALA A 776 35.33 -2.19 -12.02
C ALA A 776 34.60 -1.07 -11.28
N ALA A 777 34.47 0.08 -11.92
CA ALA A 777 33.64 1.16 -11.43
C ALA A 777 32.16 0.66 -11.34
N LEU A 778 31.49 0.98 -10.25
CA LEU A 778 30.07 0.69 -10.09
C LEU A 778 29.26 1.54 -11.07
N SER A 779 28.28 0.93 -11.73
CA SER A 779 27.37 1.67 -12.59
C SER A 779 26.48 2.62 -11.77
N ASP A 780 25.96 3.66 -12.43
CA ASP A 780 25.06 4.64 -11.78
C ASP A 780 23.76 3.98 -11.29
N GLU A 781 23.25 2.96 -12.00
CA GLU A 781 22.11 2.16 -11.58
C GLU A 781 22.40 1.44 -10.26
N ARG A 782 23.59 0.83 -10.13
CA ARG A 782 23.97 0.11 -8.91
C ARG A 782 24.16 1.05 -7.73
N ILE A 783 24.70 2.23 -7.94
CA ILE A 783 24.82 3.27 -6.89
C ILE A 783 23.43 3.77 -6.47
N ALA A 784 22.53 3.99 -7.43
CA ALA A 784 21.16 4.37 -7.15
C ALA A 784 20.41 3.30 -6.32
N GLU A 785 20.59 2.01 -6.62
CA GLU A 785 20.07 0.92 -5.80
C GLU A 785 20.61 0.95 -4.36
N LEU A 786 21.89 1.28 -4.19
CA LEU A 786 22.50 1.41 -2.86
C LEU A 786 21.89 2.57 -2.05
N CYS A 787 21.41 3.63 -2.71
CA CYS A 787 20.73 4.75 -2.07
C CYS A 787 19.26 4.47 -1.72
N ARG A 788 18.72 3.31 -2.16
CA ARG A 788 17.33 2.90 -1.91
C ARG A 788 17.29 1.64 -1.02
N PRO A 789 17.66 1.73 0.26
CA PRO A 789 17.59 0.58 1.15
C PRO A 789 16.12 0.19 1.36
N ASP A 790 15.90 -1.12 1.47
CA ASP A 790 14.61 -1.65 1.90
C ASP A 790 14.51 -1.54 3.43
N TRP A 791 13.94 -0.44 3.90
CA TRP A 791 13.82 -0.16 5.34
C TRP A 791 12.90 -1.14 6.09
N SER A 792 12.17 -1.99 5.40
CA SER A 792 11.35 -3.04 6.02
C SER A 792 12.15 -4.30 6.34
N ALA A 793 13.28 -4.50 5.67
CA ALA A 793 14.12 -5.69 5.80
C ALA A 793 15.60 -5.34 6.04
N GLY A 794 15.91 -4.08 6.37
CA GLY A 794 17.26 -3.62 6.59
C GLY A 794 17.36 -2.11 6.74
N GLY A 795 18.56 -1.58 6.83
CA GLY A 795 18.84 -0.15 6.92
C GLY A 795 20.17 0.23 6.30
N ALA A 796 20.29 1.46 5.83
CA ALA A 796 21.53 2.02 5.33
C ALA A 796 21.82 3.38 5.97
N TRP A 797 23.02 3.54 6.49
CA TRP A 797 23.43 4.67 7.28
C TRP A 797 24.74 5.25 6.80
N VAL A 798 24.88 6.56 6.90
CA VAL A 798 26.13 7.25 6.61
C VAL A 798 26.57 8.07 7.83
N LEU A 799 27.88 8.21 7.95
CA LEU A 799 28.52 9.19 8.85
C LEU A 799 29.02 10.33 7.98
N ALA A 800 28.47 11.51 8.16
CA ALA A 800 28.79 12.73 7.43
C ALA A 800 29.69 13.67 8.25
N GLU A 801 30.47 14.51 7.60
CA GLU A 801 31.45 15.39 8.27
C GLU A 801 30.81 16.61 8.95
N SER A 802 29.57 16.95 8.59
CA SER A 802 28.80 18.03 9.23
C SER A 802 27.32 17.73 9.28
N ARG A 803 26.53 18.62 9.91
CA ARG A 803 25.07 18.53 9.97
C ARG A 803 24.39 18.82 8.63
N ASP A 804 25.11 19.42 7.71
CA ASP A 804 24.59 19.72 6.37
C ASP A 804 24.44 18.41 5.57
N ARG A 805 23.33 18.23 4.90
CA ARG A 805 23.10 17.08 4.03
C ARG A 805 24.06 17.00 2.83
N SER A 806 24.57 18.13 2.38
CA SER A 806 25.59 18.19 1.33
C SER A 806 27.00 17.82 1.82
N ALA A 807 27.18 17.54 3.12
CA ALA A 807 28.47 17.19 3.69
C ALA A 807 29.00 15.86 3.15
N ARG A 808 30.34 15.81 2.95
CA ARG A 808 31.03 14.59 2.50
C ARG A 808 30.78 13.43 3.44
N ILE A 809 30.56 12.26 2.85
CA ILE A 809 30.39 10.99 3.58
C ILE A 809 31.77 10.51 4.02
N ALA A 810 31.90 10.23 5.30
CA ALA A 810 33.11 9.66 5.91
C ALA A 810 33.04 8.13 5.97
N ALA A 811 31.85 7.57 6.17
CA ALA A 811 31.60 6.14 6.20
C ALA A 811 30.17 5.81 5.78
N CYS A 812 29.97 4.64 5.21
CA CYS A 812 28.67 4.09 4.85
C CYS A 812 28.55 2.66 5.38
N GLY A 813 27.40 2.32 5.96
CA GLY A 813 27.10 0.98 6.46
C GLY A 813 25.65 0.63 6.21
N ARG A 814 25.40 -0.66 6.03
CA ARG A 814 24.05 -1.21 5.89
C ARG A 814 23.92 -2.55 6.56
N TRP A 815 22.71 -2.87 6.93
CA TRP A 815 22.34 -4.23 7.30
C TRP A 815 21.10 -4.64 6.52
N SER A 816 20.89 -5.93 6.35
CA SER A 816 19.70 -6.52 5.72
C SER A 816 19.40 -7.89 6.31
N ALA A 817 18.12 -8.25 6.35
CA ALA A 817 17.69 -9.57 6.75
C ALA A 817 18.32 -10.66 5.86
N LEU A 818 18.96 -11.65 6.46
CA LEU A 818 19.57 -12.80 5.80
C LEU A 818 18.72 -14.06 5.98
N ALA A 819 18.17 -14.24 7.19
CA ALA A 819 17.25 -15.29 7.57
C ALA A 819 16.30 -14.77 8.65
N GLU A 820 15.40 -15.60 9.16
CA GLU A 820 14.35 -15.23 10.13
C GLU A 820 14.90 -14.56 11.40
N ASP A 821 16.07 -14.99 11.89
CA ASP A 821 16.73 -14.49 13.11
C ASP A 821 18.15 -13.93 12.82
N GLU A 822 18.53 -13.81 11.55
CA GLU A 822 19.90 -13.46 11.17
C GLU A 822 19.90 -12.28 10.19
N ALA A 823 20.67 -11.25 10.52
CA ALA A 823 20.94 -10.10 9.64
C ALA A 823 22.35 -10.15 9.06
N GLU A 824 22.51 -9.70 7.82
CA GLU A 824 23.81 -9.47 7.19
C GLU A 824 24.17 -8.00 7.25
N PHE A 825 25.44 -7.68 7.47
CA PHE A 825 25.91 -6.31 7.37
C PHE A 825 27.07 -6.12 6.38
N GLY A 826 27.21 -4.90 5.94
CA GLY A 826 28.37 -4.45 5.19
C GLY A 826 28.66 -2.99 5.43
N LEU A 827 29.90 -2.64 5.66
CA LEU A 827 30.31 -1.25 5.91
C LEU A 827 31.59 -0.89 5.13
N CYS A 828 31.81 0.39 4.95
CA CYS A 828 33.02 0.96 4.36
C CYS A 828 33.30 2.32 4.99
N VAL A 829 34.59 2.61 5.19
CA VAL A 829 35.07 3.89 5.71
C VAL A 829 36.04 4.46 4.67
N ARG A 830 36.00 5.75 4.42
CA ARG A 830 36.93 6.43 3.51
C ARG A 830 38.36 6.28 3.99
N ASP A 831 39.32 6.06 3.08
CA ASP A 831 40.69 5.66 3.40
C ASP A 831 41.44 6.65 4.30
N ASP A 832 41.22 7.96 4.09
CA ASP A 832 41.79 9.05 4.92
C ASP A 832 41.21 9.13 6.35
N MET A 833 40.15 8.36 6.61
CA MET A 833 39.42 8.30 7.89
C MET A 833 39.63 6.99 8.63
N HIS A 834 40.51 6.12 8.16
CA HIS A 834 40.82 4.86 8.85
C HIS A 834 41.48 5.08 10.21
N ARG A 835 41.37 4.08 11.10
CA ARG A 835 41.95 4.06 12.47
C ARG A 835 41.43 5.12 13.45
N LEU A 836 40.37 5.85 13.09
CA LEU A 836 39.68 6.82 13.95
C LEU A 836 38.54 6.22 14.79
N GLY A 837 38.32 4.91 14.73
CA GLY A 837 37.25 4.21 15.45
C GLY A 837 35.86 4.30 14.80
N ILE A 838 35.77 4.88 13.60
CA ILE A 838 34.52 5.14 12.85
C ILE A 838 33.80 3.83 12.53
N ALA A 839 34.51 2.83 11.99
CA ALA A 839 33.93 1.52 11.65
C ALA A 839 33.28 0.86 12.86
N ARG A 840 33.90 0.95 14.06
CA ARG A 840 33.37 0.37 15.30
C ARG A 840 32.07 1.05 15.73
N ARG A 841 32.01 2.37 15.64
CA ARG A 841 30.79 3.15 15.97
C ARG A 841 29.65 2.85 15.03
N LEU A 842 29.96 2.77 13.72
CA LEU A 842 28.98 2.45 12.70
C LEU A 842 28.48 1.00 12.85
N LEU A 843 29.38 0.02 13.06
CA LEU A 843 28.97 -1.37 13.28
C LEU A 843 28.08 -1.52 14.51
N HIS A 844 28.46 -0.91 15.62
CA HIS A 844 27.63 -0.92 16.84
C HIS A 844 26.24 -0.34 16.61
N TRP A 845 26.13 0.70 15.79
CA TRP A 845 24.84 1.23 15.39
C TRP A 845 24.03 0.21 14.57
N LEU A 846 24.63 -0.44 13.56
CA LEU A 846 23.97 -1.44 12.73
C LEU A 846 23.56 -2.67 13.58
N GLU A 847 24.38 -3.11 14.52
CA GLU A 847 24.07 -4.17 15.48
C GLU A 847 22.85 -3.80 16.35
N SER A 848 22.84 -2.57 16.88
CA SER A 848 21.73 -2.07 17.70
C SER A 848 20.42 -2.00 16.93
N GLU A 849 20.47 -1.49 15.69
CA GLU A 849 19.32 -1.40 14.83
C GLU A 849 18.76 -2.80 14.48
N ALA A 850 19.60 -3.72 14.04
CA ALA A 850 19.18 -5.08 13.72
C ALA A 850 18.58 -5.81 14.93
N PHE A 851 19.16 -5.63 16.12
CA PHE A 851 18.64 -6.21 17.36
C PHE A 851 17.25 -5.65 17.72
N LEU A 852 17.06 -4.34 17.56
CA LEU A 852 15.77 -3.69 17.82
C LEU A 852 14.67 -4.10 16.81
N GLU A 853 15.08 -4.50 15.60
CA GLU A 853 14.17 -5.08 14.59
C GLU A 853 13.92 -6.59 14.80
N GLY A 854 14.44 -7.18 15.90
CA GLY A 854 14.18 -8.55 16.31
C GLY A 854 15.19 -9.58 15.82
N PHE A 855 16.31 -9.16 15.20
CA PHE A 855 17.37 -10.09 14.80
C PHE A 855 18.35 -10.32 15.96
N HIS A 856 18.60 -11.58 16.30
CA HIS A 856 19.50 -11.96 17.40
C HIS A 856 20.88 -12.42 16.93
N LYS A 857 21.11 -12.47 15.63
CA LYS A 857 22.39 -12.83 15.02
C LYS A 857 22.75 -11.88 13.91
N MET A 858 24.00 -11.41 13.88
CA MET A 858 24.52 -10.59 12.79
C MET A 858 25.74 -11.25 12.16
N THR A 859 25.76 -11.29 10.81
CA THR A 859 26.79 -11.93 10.02
C THR A 859 27.41 -10.95 9.01
N GLY A 860 28.71 -11.00 8.86
CA GLY A 860 29.45 -10.28 7.81
C GLY A 860 30.29 -11.22 6.99
N TYR A 861 30.32 -11.03 5.68
CA TYR A 861 31.12 -11.82 4.76
C TYR A 861 32.43 -11.09 4.46
N VAL A 862 33.55 -11.71 4.80
CA VAL A 862 34.89 -11.13 4.64
C VAL A 862 35.66 -11.91 3.59
N LEU A 863 36.26 -11.22 2.60
CA LEU A 863 37.16 -11.83 1.62
C LEU A 863 38.39 -12.42 2.32
N ARG A 864 38.80 -13.61 1.93
CA ARG A 864 40.02 -14.21 2.44
C ARG A 864 41.24 -13.33 2.13
N GLY A 865 42.11 -13.12 3.12
CA GLY A 865 43.28 -12.24 2.98
C GLY A 865 42.98 -10.75 3.28
N ASN A 866 41.75 -10.40 3.65
CA ASN A 866 41.45 -9.06 4.21
C ASN A 866 41.79 -9.04 5.72
N GLU A 867 43.09 -9.15 6.03
CA GLU A 867 43.57 -9.20 7.41
C GLU A 867 43.05 -8.04 8.30
N PRO A 868 42.98 -6.79 7.80
CA PRO A 868 42.42 -5.68 8.58
C PRO A 868 40.97 -5.94 9.02
N MET A 869 40.13 -6.45 8.11
CA MET A 869 38.73 -6.73 8.42
C MET A 869 38.57 -7.96 9.30
N GLU A 870 39.38 -9.00 9.09
CA GLU A 870 39.35 -10.19 9.97
C GLU A 870 39.73 -9.82 11.41
N SER A 871 40.77 -8.99 11.60
CA SER A 871 41.17 -8.45 12.90
C SER A 871 40.07 -7.61 13.55
N PHE A 872 39.41 -6.77 12.74
CA PHE A 872 38.27 -5.96 13.17
C PHE A 872 37.09 -6.82 13.63
N MET A 873 36.75 -7.90 12.91
CA MET A 873 35.69 -8.84 13.26
C MET A 873 35.97 -9.55 14.59
N ARG A 874 37.18 -10.11 14.76
CA ARG A 874 37.62 -10.77 16.04
C ARG A 874 37.50 -9.78 17.20
N SER A 875 38.02 -8.57 17.06
CA SER A 875 37.95 -7.55 18.10
C SER A 875 36.50 -7.06 18.37
N GLY A 876 35.56 -7.35 17.47
CA GLY A 876 34.11 -7.08 17.58
C GLY A 876 33.33 -8.20 18.27
N GLY A 877 34.00 -9.34 18.60
CA GLY A 877 33.33 -10.49 19.17
C GLY A 877 32.62 -11.36 18.11
N TYR A 878 33.03 -11.27 16.86
CA TYR A 878 32.57 -12.14 15.78
C TYR A 878 33.42 -13.39 15.69
N GLU A 879 32.78 -14.52 15.41
CA GLU A 879 33.44 -15.82 15.25
C GLU A 879 33.35 -16.25 13.78
N ALA A 880 34.46 -16.77 13.25
CA ALA A 880 34.52 -17.24 11.87
C ALA A 880 33.83 -18.60 11.74
N ALA A 881 32.92 -18.74 10.78
CA ALA A 881 32.33 -20.03 10.46
C ALA A 881 33.33 -20.91 9.68
N PRO A 882 33.31 -22.25 9.86
CA PRO A 882 34.05 -23.16 9.01
C PRO A 882 33.65 -22.98 7.54
N ALA A 883 34.59 -22.59 6.70
CA ALA A 883 34.33 -22.38 5.26
C ALA A 883 35.22 -23.29 4.41
N PRO A 884 34.69 -23.91 3.33
CA PRO A 884 35.51 -24.68 2.40
C PRO A 884 36.68 -23.86 1.87
N ALA A 885 37.83 -24.50 1.64
CA ALA A 885 39.04 -23.81 1.17
C ALA A 885 38.84 -23.08 -0.16
N VAL A 886 37.87 -23.50 -0.96
CA VAL A 886 37.54 -22.93 -2.28
C VAL A 886 36.66 -21.66 -2.16
N SER A 887 36.01 -21.39 -1.03
CA SER A 887 35.16 -20.20 -0.86
C SER A 887 36.03 -18.91 -0.81
N PRO A 888 35.76 -17.91 -1.65
CA PRO A 888 36.52 -16.65 -1.62
C PRO A 888 36.21 -15.81 -0.37
N THR A 889 35.14 -16.09 0.34
CA THR A 889 34.70 -15.37 1.53
C THR A 889 34.56 -16.28 2.75
N VAL A 890 34.75 -15.73 3.93
CA VAL A 890 34.46 -16.36 5.23
C VAL A 890 33.33 -15.60 5.90
N ALA A 891 32.33 -16.33 6.36
CA ALA A 891 31.26 -15.76 7.16
C ALA A 891 31.72 -15.59 8.61
N TRP A 892 31.52 -14.40 9.16
CA TRP A 892 31.80 -14.07 10.55
C TRP A 892 30.49 -13.69 11.21
N SER A 893 30.12 -14.35 12.27
CA SER A 893 28.84 -14.13 12.95
C SER A 893 29.00 -13.82 14.43
N LYS A 894 28.04 -13.08 14.96
CA LYS A 894 27.95 -12.68 16.37
C LYS A 894 26.52 -12.76 16.83
N THR A 895 26.26 -13.33 18.01
CA THR A 895 24.96 -13.27 18.68
C THR A 895 24.79 -11.88 19.28
N LEU A 896 23.69 -11.21 18.94
CA LEU A 896 23.32 -9.91 19.47
C LEU A 896 22.64 -10.12 20.83
N ARG A 897 23.12 -9.47 21.88
CA ARG A 897 22.55 -9.55 23.24
C ARG A 897 22.51 -8.13 23.79
N ASN A 898 21.38 -7.73 24.34
CA ASN A 898 21.11 -6.48 25.09
C ASN A 898 21.97 -5.28 24.68
N PHE A 899 21.42 -4.42 23.81
CA PHE A 899 22.03 -3.14 23.41
C PHE A 899 21.42 -1.97 24.21
#